data_6bdf03288e236cc6bde7716666204c79
#
_entry.id   6bdf03288e236cc6bde7716666204c79
#
_cell.length_a   1.000
_cell.length_b   1.000
_cell.length_c   1.000
_cell.angle_alpha   90.00
_cell.angle_beta   90.00
_cell.angle_gamma   90.00
#
_symmetry.space_group_name_H-M   'P 1'
#
loop_
_entity.id
_entity.type
_entity.pdbx_description
1 polymer ?
#
loop_
_entity_poly.entity_id
_entity_poly.type
_entity_poly.pdbx_seq_one_letter_code
_entity_poly.pdbx_strand_id
1 'polypeptide(L)'
;MHFNGLNDQEVEQSRRTNGSNAIPDSEPTTFWAEFKETFGDPMIKILLAIAVIMIIMFAFGYSDIYEPVGTIVAVLIVAVVSAKTGVASDTKYRQLKDSTKKDQCKVYRNGVITVIDVDDVVLGDKVLLQSGDKIPADGILIAGDLRVDNSALNGEAEECSKTAAAEGTKLADDITGDTFVDAHSLFRGAVLFDGEGVMDVQKVGLATMMGKMAEEMQENEPDSPLKVKLAKLAKQISTFGYIGAIVIAVMYFGYFILQAGGFGPYFAASPADIIRDVVEAVSLAVVIIVCAVPEGLPLMISLVLMQNTSKMLDHNVLVRKAEGIETAGSLNILFSDKTGTITKGQLEVVEFFTADGLTIPLDELSQHGKIKGLLDLAIGKNTQSMFDADGRVIGGNATDQALVKFLGKDSMTQLEGVCKTVKVQGFNSTNKFSQVYLGDMGKTLYKGAPERLLATAKKYLSLNGEIKDLDPKVLDAKIVELADKSMRVLAFGYSEQAMVENKIHEDVVLIGFVGIRDDVRPEAREAIAEVRQAGIQVVMITGDRLETAVAIAKDAGLYHGGDEVALTSAHLNELSDEEVKEIIPRIRVIARALPTDKSRMVRLCQEMNLVVGMTGDGVNDSPALKRADVGFAMGSGTEAAKEAGKIIILDDNFKSIKDAIWYGRTIYHNILKFCKFQLVINVAAVVVSAIAPFFGVEEPLKVTHLLFVNLVMDGLGAIMLGNEPALAQYMREKPRRRDESIISKPMMGQILTMGLWLTVLSVLFLKLPVFDRIFPVHEEKLTAYFVLFIWSALFNGFNVRDDGFGIFRGLNQNTGFMKVFAIIAIVQAAIVNAPLIPFQVFTWIGDMFSCVPFPPLGWAVVIVLAFTMIPVDLIRKAVTKQESHDLIEQSK
;
A
#
# COMPACT_ATOMS: atom_id res chain seq x y z
N MET A 1 -2.62 16.18 42.48
CA MET A 1 -1.18 16.53 42.67
C MET A 1 -0.90 17.78 41.80
N HIS A 2 -0.22 18.79 42.34
CA HIS A 2 0.11 20.00 41.58
C HIS A 2 1.62 19.97 41.29
N PHE A 3 1.97 19.90 40.02
CA PHE A 3 3.37 20.02 39.56
C PHE A 3 3.50 21.33 38.78
N ASN A 4 4.58 22.08 38.97
CA ASN A 4 4.81 23.32 38.23
C ASN A 4 5.20 23.04 36.76
N GLY A 5 5.85 21.90 36.49
CA GLY A 5 6.39 21.60 35.17
C GLY A 5 7.44 22.62 34.67
N LEU A 6 7.82 22.50 33.42
CA LEU A 6 8.75 23.45 32.78
C LEU A 6 8.03 24.75 32.39
N ASN A 7 8.73 25.88 32.46
CA ASN A 7 8.26 27.11 31.85
C ASN A 7 8.67 27.20 30.36
N ASP A 8 8.12 28.16 29.61
CA ASP A 8 8.34 28.27 28.16
C ASP A 8 9.83 28.44 27.80
N GLN A 9 10.62 29.14 28.64
CA GLN A 9 12.04 29.31 28.39
C GLN A 9 12.83 28.02 28.63
N GLU A 10 12.47 27.26 29.67
CA GLU A 10 13.07 25.94 29.94
C GLU A 10 12.71 24.92 28.87
N VAL A 11 11.48 24.93 28.36
CA VAL A 11 11.04 24.10 27.22
C VAL A 11 11.89 24.37 25.99
N GLU A 12 12.03 25.66 25.64
CA GLU A 12 12.83 26.05 24.46
C GLU A 12 14.32 25.72 24.64
N GLN A 13 14.86 25.89 25.85
CA GLN A 13 16.25 25.51 26.17
C GLN A 13 16.42 23.98 26.07
N SER A 14 15.52 23.19 26.62
CA SER A 14 15.57 21.72 26.55
C SER A 14 15.47 21.25 25.10
N ARG A 15 14.57 21.85 24.30
CA ARG A 15 14.42 21.54 22.88
C ARG A 15 15.70 21.82 22.08
N ARG A 16 16.41 22.92 22.38
CA ARG A 16 17.68 23.26 21.70
C ARG A 16 18.83 22.34 22.10
N THR A 17 18.85 21.87 23.35
CA THR A 17 19.97 21.07 23.87
C THR A 17 19.79 19.59 23.62
N ASN A 18 18.57 19.06 23.79
CA ASN A 18 18.26 17.63 23.79
C ASN A 18 17.36 17.20 22.62
N GLY A 19 16.89 18.16 21.78
CA GLY A 19 15.92 17.89 20.73
C GLY A 19 14.49 17.81 21.24
N SER A 20 13.56 17.46 20.34
CA SER A 20 12.19 17.13 20.66
C SER A 20 11.98 15.61 20.63
N ASN A 21 10.79 15.17 21.01
CA ASN A 21 10.44 13.74 21.01
C ASN A 21 10.10 13.20 19.61
N ALA A 22 10.15 14.03 18.55
CA ALA A 22 9.97 13.57 17.21
C ALA A 22 11.07 12.56 16.83
N ILE A 23 10.68 11.43 16.26
CA ILE A 23 11.60 10.51 15.60
C ILE A 23 11.85 11.11 14.21
N PRO A 24 13.10 11.48 13.85
CA PRO A 24 13.37 12.12 12.59
C PRO A 24 12.98 11.23 11.44
N ASP A 25 12.20 11.77 10.51
CA ASP A 25 12.03 11.14 9.21
C ASP A 25 13.36 11.15 8.45
N SER A 26 13.49 10.27 7.43
CA SER A 26 14.57 10.37 6.46
C SER A 26 14.68 11.79 5.94
N GLU A 27 15.90 12.29 5.72
CA GLU A 27 16.11 13.64 5.21
C GLU A 27 15.29 13.89 3.93
N PRO A 28 14.73 15.10 3.73
CA PRO A 28 13.98 15.41 2.51
C PRO A 28 14.88 15.21 1.30
N THR A 29 14.35 14.48 0.33
CA THR A 29 15.05 14.27 -0.94
C THR A 29 15.23 15.61 -1.64
N THR A 30 16.46 16.05 -1.81
CA THR A 30 16.76 17.33 -2.50
C THR A 30 16.91 17.09 -4.00
N PHE A 31 16.53 18.09 -4.81
CA PHE A 31 16.69 18.04 -6.27
C PHE A 31 18.12 17.66 -6.68
N TRP A 32 19.13 18.21 -6.01
CA TRP A 32 20.52 17.96 -6.35
C TRP A 32 21.00 16.57 -5.94
N ALA A 33 20.45 15.98 -4.88
CA ALA A 33 20.74 14.60 -4.49
C ALA A 33 20.22 13.63 -5.56
N GLU A 34 18.94 13.70 -5.90
CA GLU A 34 18.30 12.91 -6.96
C GLU A 34 18.95 13.11 -8.33
N PHE A 35 19.24 14.38 -8.69
CA PHE A 35 19.94 14.70 -9.93
C PHE A 35 21.30 14.00 -9.99
N LYS A 36 22.06 14.03 -8.92
CA LYS A 36 23.39 13.38 -8.84
C LYS A 36 23.29 11.85 -8.83
N GLU A 37 22.27 11.31 -8.17
CA GLU A 37 22.03 9.87 -8.11
C GLU A 37 21.73 9.30 -9.50
N THR A 38 21.00 10.06 -10.35
CA THR A 38 20.70 9.66 -11.73
C THR A 38 21.97 9.34 -12.53
N PHE A 39 23.10 10.03 -12.31
CA PHE A 39 24.38 9.73 -12.95
C PHE A 39 25.04 8.45 -12.40
N GLY A 40 24.54 7.89 -11.33
CA GLY A 40 24.90 6.57 -10.81
C GLY A 40 24.34 5.41 -11.65
N ASP A 41 23.26 5.68 -12.39
CA ASP A 41 22.58 4.68 -13.23
C ASP A 41 23.53 4.13 -14.30
N PRO A 42 23.66 2.80 -14.43
CA PRO A 42 24.50 2.15 -15.47
C PRO A 42 24.16 2.60 -16.89
N MET A 43 22.88 2.87 -17.18
CA MET A 43 22.40 3.26 -18.50
C MET A 43 22.90 4.67 -18.86
N ILE A 44 22.79 5.62 -17.92
CA ILE A 44 23.29 6.98 -18.09
C ILE A 44 24.81 6.99 -18.30
N LYS A 45 25.53 6.13 -17.57
CA LYS A 45 26.98 5.97 -17.78
C LYS A 45 27.34 5.49 -19.18
N ILE A 46 26.53 4.57 -19.74
CA ILE A 46 26.74 4.09 -21.12
C ILE A 46 26.48 5.21 -22.12
N LEU A 47 25.39 5.98 -21.97
CA LEU A 47 25.12 7.13 -22.84
C LEU A 47 26.20 8.18 -22.78
N LEU A 48 26.74 8.46 -21.60
CA LEU A 48 27.89 9.38 -21.46
C LEU A 48 29.15 8.82 -22.15
N ALA A 49 29.40 7.52 -22.04
CA ALA A 49 30.50 6.87 -22.76
C ALA A 49 30.33 6.97 -24.29
N ILE A 50 29.10 6.75 -24.77
CA ILE A 50 28.75 6.94 -26.19
C ILE A 50 28.97 8.40 -26.61
N ALA A 51 28.50 9.38 -25.83
CA ALA A 51 28.72 10.79 -26.12
C ALA A 51 30.21 11.14 -26.21
N VAL A 52 31.05 10.56 -25.34
CA VAL A 52 32.52 10.72 -25.41
C VAL A 52 33.10 10.13 -26.71
N ILE A 53 32.66 8.93 -27.11
CA ILE A 53 33.07 8.31 -28.38
C ILE A 53 32.69 9.22 -29.56
N MET A 54 31.45 9.73 -29.58
CA MET A 54 30.96 10.63 -30.65
C MET A 54 31.72 11.96 -30.67
N ILE A 55 32.12 12.53 -29.52
CA ILE A 55 32.98 13.72 -29.46
C ILE A 55 34.35 13.42 -30.08
N ILE A 56 34.92 12.25 -29.81
CA ILE A 56 36.20 11.83 -30.40
C ILE A 56 36.02 11.70 -31.93
N MET A 57 34.95 11.06 -32.39
CA MET A 57 34.64 10.93 -33.83
C MET A 57 34.45 12.29 -34.48
N PHE A 58 33.77 13.22 -33.85
CA PHE A 58 33.66 14.62 -34.31
C PHE A 58 35.01 15.29 -34.43
N ALA A 59 35.88 15.14 -33.45
CA ALA A 59 37.23 15.74 -33.45
C ALA A 59 38.10 15.25 -34.62
N PHE A 60 37.84 14.03 -35.09
CA PHE A 60 38.53 13.47 -36.27
C PHE A 60 37.76 13.75 -37.60
N GLY A 61 36.64 14.44 -37.58
CA GLY A 61 35.85 14.79 -38.77
C GLY A 61 34.95 13.67 -39.30
N TYR A 62 34.65 12.65 -38.46
CA TYR A 62 33.82 11.50 -38.82
C TYR A 62 32.35 11.55 -38.34
N SER A 63 31.98 12.56 -37.54
CA SER A 63 30.58 12.79 -37.15
C SER A 63 30.27 14.28 -37.00
N ASP A 64 28.99 14.62 -36.98
CA ASP A 64 28.52 15.99 -36.73
C ASP A 64 28.51 16.32 -35.23
N ILE A 65 28.72 17.60 -34.88
CA ILE A 65 28.68 18.09 -33.49
C ILE A 65 27.29 17.94 -32.85
N TYR A 66 26.24 17.88 -33.68
CA TYR A 66 24.84 17.82 -33.22
C TYR A 66 24.53 16.51 -32.50
N GLU A 67 25.12 15.38 -32.87
CA GLU A 67 24.86 14.07 -32.28
C GLU A 67 25.35 13.95 -30.81
N PRO A 68 26.63 14.26 -30.49
CA PRO A 68 27.09 14.22 -29.11
C PRO A 68 26.42 15.29 -28.25
N VAL A 69 26.17 16.48 -28.79
CA VAL A 69 25.44 17.54 -28.08
C VAL A 69 24.01 17.10 -27.79
N GLY A 70 23.31 16.51 -28.77
CA GLY A 70 21.97 15.97 -28.61
C GLY A 70 21.92 14.89 -27.52
N THR A 71 22.90 13.98 -27.50
CA THR A 71 23.02 12.93 -26.46
C THR A 71 23.21 13.53 -25.07
N ILE A 72 24.09 14.53 -24.92
CA ILE A 72 24.32 15.19 -23.62
C ILE A 72 23.06 15.93 -23.17
N VAL A 73 22.39 16.66 -24.08
CA VAL A 73 21.12 17.36 -23.78
C VAL A 73 20.05 16.38 -23.33
N ALA A 74 19.95 15.25 -24.01
CA ALA A 74 19.01 14.20 -23.66
C ALA A 74 19.26 13.63 -22.26
N VAL A 75 20.50 13.29 -21.93
CA VAL A 75 20.89 12.84 -20.58
C VAL A 75 20.55 13.89 -19.51
N LEU A 76 20.79 15.18 -19.79
CA LEU A 76 20.43 16.25 -18.86
C LEU A 76 18.91 16.36 -18.67
N ILE A 77 18.11 16.22 -19.73
CA ILE A 77 16.65 16.23 -19.64
C ILE A 77 16.18 15.06 -18.75
N VAL A 78 16.71 13.86 -18.94
CA VAL A 78 16.37 12.71 -18.08
C VAL A 78 16.70 12.99 -16.63
N ALA A 79 17.91 13.44 -16.36
CA ALA A 79 18.36 13.74 -14.99
C ALA A 79 17.48 14.80 -14.32
N VAL A 80 17.07 15.84 -15.04
CA VAL A 80 16.16 16.88 -14.52
C VAL A 80 14.74 16.33 -14.29
N VAL A 81 14.21 15.53 -15.20
CA VAL A 81 12.86 14.95 -15.08
C VAL A 81 12.83 13.94 -13.93
N SER A 82 13.82 13.06 -13.84
CA SER A 82 13.96 12.09 -12.74
C SER A 82 14.03 12.80 -11.40
N ALA A 83 14.93 13.79 -11.25
CA ALA A 83 15.08 14.55 -10.03
C ALA A 83 13.81 15.30 -9.61
N LYS A 84 13.12 15.97 -10.56
CA LYS A 84 11.83 16.61 -10.27
C LYS A 84 10.75 15.62 -9.83
N THR A 85 10.71 14.45 -10.44
CA THR A 85 9.73 13.40 -10.12
C THR A 85 9.98 12.81 -8.74
N GLY A 86 11.25 12.54 -8.39
CA GLY A 86 11.65 12.05 -7.07
C GLY A 86 11.27 13.02 -5.96
N VAL A 87 11.65 14.31 -6.11
CA VAL A 87 11.29 15.37 -5.15
C VAL A 87 9.78 15.59 -5.04
N ALA A 88 9.05 15.55 -6.16
CA ALA A 88 7.60 15.71 -6.14
C ALA A 88 6.91 14.53 -5.41
N SER A 89 7.41 13.32 -5.57
CA SER A 89 6.93 12.13 -4.88
C SER A 89 7.16 12.24 -3.37
N ASP A 90 8.37 12.58 -2.94
CA ASP A 90 8.70 12.77 -1.51
C ASP A 90 7.89 13.91 -0.87
N THR A 91 7.78 15.05 -1.55
CA THR A 91 6.98 16.18 -1.07
C THR A 91 5.53 15.81 -0.87
N LYS A 92 4.94 15.07 -1.81
CA LYS A 92 3.55 14.65 -1.75
C LYS A 92 3.32 13.64 -0.61
N TYR A 93 4.25 12.71 -0.42
CA TYR A 93 4.23 11.79 0.70
C TYR A 93 4.24 12.54 2.05
N ARG A 94 5.15 13.51 2.22
CA ARG A 94 5.26 14.32 3.46
C ARG A 94 4.00 15.13 3.73
N GLN A 95 3.43 15.79 2.71
CA GLN A 95 2.16 16.53 2.82
C GLN A 95 1.01 15.62 3.29
N LEU A 96 0.96 14.39 2.80
CA LEU A 96 -0.05 13.41 3.19
C LEU A 96 0.16 12.93 4.64
N LYS A 97 1.41 12.70 5.03
CA LYS A 97 1.77 12.35 6.41
C LYS A 97 1.39 13.47 7.39
N ASP A 98 1.69 14.71 7.06
CA ASP A 98 1.38 15.89 7.89
C ASP A 98 -0.14 16.11 8.06
N SER A 99 -0.96 15.64 7.11
CA SER A 99 -2.42 15.71 7.21
C SER A 99 -3.04 14.65 8.14
N THR A 100 -2.24 13.66 8.58
CA THR A 100 -2.69 12.61 9.51
C THR A 100 -2.71 13.16 10.94
N LYS A 101 -3.76 12.84 11.70
CA LYS A 101 -3.96 13.32 13.08
C LYS A 101 -2.80 12.82 13.97
N LYS A 102 -2.06 13.76 14.59
CA LYS A 102 -0.98 13.46 15.49
C LYS A 102 -1.48 13.00 16.87
N ASP A 103 -0.78 12.05 17.50
CA ASP A 103 -1.07 11.64 18.87
C ASP A 103 -0.77 12.79 19.83
N GLN A 104 -1.65 12.99 20.83
CA GLN A 104 -1.56 14.07 21.83
C GLN A 104 -1.36 13.51 23.23
N CYS A 105 -0.67 14.27 24.07
CA CYS A 105 -0.48 13.95 25.49
C CYS A 105 -0.67 15.18 26.39
N LYS A 106 -0.86 14.94 27.69
CA LYS A 106 -1.11 15.96 28.70
C LYS A 106 0.16 16.20 29.50
N VAL A 107 0.66 17.42 29.48
CA VAL A 107 1.87 17.80 30.24
C VAL A 107 1.60 18.95 31.21
N TYR A 108 2.32 18.97 32.31
CA TYR A 108 2.35 20.13 33.20
C TYR A 108 3.38 21.13 32.70
N ARG A 109 2.93 22.31 32.28
CA ARG A 109 3.77 23.46 31.92
C ARG A 109 3.23 24.73 32.58
N ASN A 110 4.09 25.56 33.10
CA ASN A 110 3.71 26.80 33.82
C ASN A 110 2.66 26.57 34.95
N GLY A 111 2.66 25.42 35.59
CA GLY A 111 1.72 25.06 36.66
C GLY A 111 0.32 24.65 36.17
N VAL A 112 0.10 24.52 34.85
CA VAL A 112 -1.18 24.16 34.21
C VAL A 112 -1.02 22.91 33.35
N ILE A 113 -2.06 22.08 33.31
CA ILE A 113 -2.12 20.93 32.40
C ILE A 113 -2.41 21.46 30.99
N THR A 114 -1.47 21.23 30.07
CA THR A 114 -1.59 21.60 28.66
C THR A 114 -1.57 20.37 27.79
N VAL A 115 -2.45 20.30 26.77
CA VAL A 115 -2.44 19.23 25.77
C VAL A 115 -1.48 19.65 24.65
N ILE A 116 -0.50 18.79 24.35
CA ILE A 116 0.49 19.01 23.28
C ILE A 116 0.59 17.78 22.40
N ASP A 117 1.15 17.96 21.21
CA ASP A 117 1.50 16.80 20.36
C ASP A 117 2.64 16.01 20.99
N VAL A 118 2.62 14.68 20.86
CA VAL A 118 3.65 13.77 21.41
C VAL A 118 5.05 14.16 20.91
N ASP A 119 5.16 14.64 19.67
CA ASP A 119 6.43 15.12 19.10
C ASP A 119 7.00 16.35 19.79
N ASP A 120 6.16 17.16 20.45
CA ASP A 120 6.55 18.40 21.15
C ASP A 120 7.00 18.20 22.59
N VAL A 121 6.98 16.96 23.08
CA VAL A 121 7.51 16.62 24.41
C VAL A 121 9.03 16.83 24.42
N VAL A 122 9.54 17.38 25.52
CA VAL A 122 10.96 17.63 25.73
C VAL A 122 11.45 16.95 27.01
N LEU A 123 12.75 16.75 27.11
CA LEU A 123 13.39 16.19 28.30
C LEU A 123 13.11 17.07 29.52
N GLY A 124 12.60 16.46 30.62
CA GLY A 124 12.21 17.14 31.84
C GLY A 124 10.72 17.51 31.92
N ASP A 125 9.92 17.32 30.86
CA ASP A 125 8.47 17.47 30.94
C ASP A 125 7.85 16.52 31.97
N LYS A 126 6.81 16.98 32.67
CA LYS A 126 6.00 16.17 33.57
C LYS A 126 4.72 15.79 32.86
N VAL A 127 4.60 14.52 32.45
CA VAL A 127 3.45 14.01 31.71
C VAL A 127 2.41 13.41 32.64
N LEU A 128 1.17 13.87 32.54
CA LEU A 128 0.03 13.25 33.22
C LEU A 128 -0.44 12.05 32.39
N LEU A 129 -0.41 10.88 32.99
CA LEU A 129 -0.85 9.61 32.40
C LEU A 129 -2.14 9.14 33.09
N GLN A 130 -3.12 8.74 32.27
CA GLN A 130 -4.42 8.22 32.71
C GLN A 130 -4.76 6.93 31.96
N SER A 131 -5.64 6.10 32.51
CA SER A 131 -6.06 4.83 31.90
C SER A 131 -6.44 5.00 30.43
N GLY A 132 -5.81 4.19 29.57
CA GLY A 132 -5.98 4.23 28.11
C GLY A 132 -4.98 5.14 27.38
N ASP A 133 -4.18 5.96 28.08
CA ASP A 133 -3.16 6.79 27.46
C ASP A 133 -1.96 5.93 27.01
N LYS A 134 -1.34 6.30 25.89
CA LYS A 134 -0.04 5.79 25.50
C LYS A 134 1.07 6.60 26.17
N ILE A 135 2.13 5.94 26.60
CA ILE A 135 3.31 6.60 27.18
C ILE A 135 4.07 7.30 26.04
N PRO A 136 4.25 8.64 26.11
CA PRO A 136 4.76 9.40 24.98
C PRO A 136 6.28 9.39 24.82
N ALA A 137 7.03 9.12 25.91
CA ALA A 137 8.50 9.17 25.93
C ALA A 137 9.04 8.19 26.98
N ASP A 138 10.36 7.98 27.07
CA ASP A 138 10.93 7.15 28.14
C ASP A 138 11.22 8.01 29.39
N GLY A 139 10.88 7.47 30.55
CA GLY A 139 11.08 8.19 31.81
C GLY A 139 10.74 7.38 33.05
N ILE A 140 10.56 8.09 34.17
CA ILE A 140 10.33 7.52 35.49
C ILE A 140 8.98 8.00 36.03
N LEU A 141 8.22 7.09 36.66
CA LEU A 141 7.00 7.46 37.39
C LEU A 141 7.39 8.16 38.70
N ILE A 142 6.96 9.40 38.83
CA ILE A 142 7.27 10.24 40.03
C ILE A 142 6.11 10.39 40.99
N ALA A 143 4.87 10.07 40.56
CA ALA A 143 3.68 10.12 41.39
C ALA A 143 2.60 9.19 40.86
N GLY A 144 1.85 8.58 41.75
CA GLY A 144 0.77 7.65 41.43
C GLY A 144 1.20 6.20 41.32
N ASP A 145 0.23 5.33 41.05
CA ASP A 145 0.43 3.90 40.80
C ASP A 145 -0.24 3.53 39.49
N LEU A 146 0.47 2.81 38.62
CA LEU A 146 0.02 2.47 37.28
C LEU A 146 0.11 0.97 37.06
N ARG A 147 -0.77 0.44 36.21
CA ARG A 147 -0.60 -0.83 35.52
C ARG A 147 -0.39 -0.60 34.05
N VAL A 148 0.77 -1.03 33.56
CA VAL A 148 1.23 -0.75 32.21
C VAL A 148 1.36 -2.05 31.43
N ASP A 149 0.88 -2.07 30.21
CA ASP A 149 1.11 -3.12 29.23
C ASP A 149 2.33 -2.77 28.38
N ASN A 150 3.41 -3.51 28.58
CA ASN A 150 4.64 -3.39 27.81
C ASN A 150 4.70 -4.36 26.61
N SER A 151 3.63 -5.08 26.31
CA SER A 151 3.57 -6.05 25.21
C SER A 151 3.99 -5.44 23.88
N ALA A 152 3.72 -4.15 23.72
CA ALA A 152 4.15 -3.35 22.59
C ALA A 152 5.68 -3.28 22.38
N LEU A 153 6.49 -3.51 23.42
CA LEU A 153 7.94 -3.34 23.41
C LEU A 153 8.71 -4.67 23.52
N ASN A 154 8.23 -5.58 24.39
CA ASN A 154 8.90 -6.86 24.64
C ASN A 154 8.16 -8.09 24.10
N GLY A 155 6.96 -7.92 23.54
CA GLY A 155 6.15 -9.01 23.03
C GLY A 155 5.43 -9.86 24.08
N GLU A 156 5.60 -9.57 25.37
CA GLU A 156 5.00 -10.31 26.48
C GLU A 156 3.78 -9.57 27.03
N ALA A 157 2.61 -10.20 27.00
CA ALA A 157 1.34 -9.66 27.48
C ALA A 157 1.21 -9.76 29.02
N GLU A 158 2.25 -9.40 29.77
CA GLU A 158 2.18 -9.31 31.21
C GLU A 158 1.97 -7.85 31.65
N GLU A 159 0.90 -7.63 32.42
CA GLU A 159 0.66 -6.33 33.06
C GLU A 159 1.72 -6.06 34.11
N CYS A 160 2.50 -5.01 33.92
CA CYS A 160 3.52 -4.59 34.90
C CYS A 160 2.95 -3.52 35.85
N SER A 161 2.97 -3.77 37.12
CA SER A 161 2.65 -2.76 38.13
C SER A 161 3.81 -1.79 38.30
N LYS A 162 3.51 -0.49 38.16
CA LYS A 162 4.50 0.59 38.33
C LYS A 162 4.12 1.48 39.50
N THR A 163 5.12 1.82 40.32
CA THR A 163 4.96 2.66 41.52
C THR A 163 5.89 3.86 41.46
N ALA A 164 5.52 4.93 42.13
CA ALA A 164 6.31 6.16 42.13
C ALA A 164 7.75 5.91 42.71
N ALA A 165 8.73 6.41 41.97
CA ALA A 165 10.14 6.34 42.37
C ALA A 165 10.51 7.43 43.40
N ALA A 166 11.63 7.24 44.08
CA ALA A 166 12.22 8.28 44.91
C ALA A 166 12.73 9.45 44.07
N GLU A 167 12.73 10.65 44.62
CA GLU A 167 13.18 11.86 43.92
C GLU A 167 14.65 11.71 43.46
N GLY A 168 14.92 11.99 42.18
CA GLY A 168 16.25 11.87 41.58
C GLY A 168 16.60 10.48 40.98
N THR A 169 15.66 9.54 40.97
CA THR A 169 15.84 8.25 40.28
C THR A 169 16.04 8.48 38.78
N LYS A 170 17.06 7.80 38.21
CA LYS A 170 17.36 7.89 36.76
C LYS A 170 17.04 6.59 36.06
N LEU A 171 16.56 6.73 34.79
CA LEU A 171 16.36 5.60 33.92
C LEU A 171 17.72 4.95 33.57
N ALA A 172 17.78 3.63 33.52
CA ALA A 172 18.98 2.89 33.15
C ALA A 172 19.43 3.26 31.71
N ASP A 173 20.74 3.35 31.50
CA ASP A 173 21.30 3.65 30.18
C ASP A 173 21.14 2.47 29.20
N ASP A 174 21.38 1.23 29.69
CA ASP A 174 21.17 0.00 28.93
C ASP A 174 19.83 -0.62 29.32
N ILE A 175 18.96 -0.78 28.33
CA ILE A 175 17.63 -1.37 28.48
C ILE A 175 17.75 -2.87 28.15
N THR A 176 17.56 -3.71 29.16
CA THR A 176 17.51 -5.17 29.04
C THR A 176 16.09 -5.68 29.33
N GLY A 177 15.81 -6.97 29.10
CA GLY A 177 14.49 -7.56 29.39
C GLY A 177 14.01 -7.27 30.81
N ASP A 178 14.92 -7.28 31.81
CA ASP A 178 14.62 -6.99 33.22
C ASP A 178 14.22 -5.52 33.46
N THR A 179 14.65 -4.59 32.61
CA THR A 179 14.33 -3.17 32.73
C THR A 179 12.85 -2.87 32.43
N PHE A 180 12.19 -3.68 31.59
CA PHE A 180 10.76 -3.54 31.33
C PHE A 180 9.89 -3.89 32.56
N VAL A 181 10.39 -4.77 33.39
CA VAL A 181 9.73 -5.23 34.63
C VAL A 181 10.02 -4.29 35.80
N ASP A 182 11.02 -3.40 35.69
CA ASP A 182 11.36 -2.43 36.74
C ASP A 182 10.13 -1.63 37.18
N ALA A 183 9.98 -1.50 38.51
CA ALA A 183 8.79 -0.93 39.14
C ALA A 183 8.59 0.57 38.85
N HIS A 184 9.58 1.28 38.35
CA HIS A 184 9.56 2.74 38.22
C HIS A 184 9.68 3.24 36.78
N SER A 185 10.22 2.44 35.87
CA SER A 185 10.56 2.80 34.50
C SER A 185 9.35 2.71 33.59
N LEU A 186 9.15 3.74 32.74
CA LEU A 186 8.11 3.86 31.76
C LEU A 186 8.74 4.08 30.39
N PHE A 187 8.23 3.40 29.36
CA PHE A 187 8.81 3.40 28.03
C PHE A 187 7.81 3.88 26.97
N ARG A 188 8.30 4.65 26.00
CA ARG A 188 7.51 5.16 24.88
C ARG A 188 6.81 4.02 24.13
N GLY A 189 5.51 4.19 23.88
CA GLY A 189 4.69 3.22 23.13
C GLY A 189 3.96 2.19 23.99
N ALA A 190 4.33 2.00 25.27
CA ALA A 190 3.55 1.20 26.19
C ALA A 190 2.19 1.84 26.49
N VAL A 191 1.19 1.03 26.82
CA VAL A 191 -0.19 1.49 27.06
C VAL A 191 -0.51 1.39 28.54
N LEU A 192 -1.11 2.45 29.10
CA LEU A 192 -1.60 2.46 30.46
C LEU A 192 -2.93 1.71 30.53
N PHE A 193 -2.95 0.58 31.23
CA PHE A 193 -4.14 -0.24 31.41
C PHE A 193 -5.06 0.32 32.52
N ASP A 194 -4.47 0.69 33.66
CA ASP A 194 -5.23 1.19 34.83
C ASP A 194 -4.36 2.10 35.70
N GLY A 195 -4.99 3.06 36.35
CA GLY A 195 -4.35 3.99 37.26
C GLY A 195 -4.23 5.41 36.72
N GLU A 196 -3.68 6.29 37.56
CA GLU A 196 -3.31 7.67 37.19
C GLU A 196 -1.98 8.02 37.85
N GLY A 197 -1.10 8.68 37.09
CA GLY A 197 0.20 9.06 37.61
C GLY A 197 0.87 10.16 36.80
N VAL A 198 2.01 10.63 37.34
CA VAL A 198 2.82 11.64 36.66
C VAL A 198 4.22 11.06 36.40
N MET A 199 4.63 11.18 35.13
CA MET A 199 5.92 10.71 34.63
C MET A 199 6.88 11.90 34.47
N ASP A 200 8.13 11.70 34.81
CA ASP A 200 9.26 12.57 34.48
C ASP A 200 9.95 12.06 33.23
N VAL A 201 9.96 12.87 32.16
CA VAL A 201 10.57 12.50 30.88
C VAL A 201 12.10 12.59 30.98
N GLN A 202 12.80 11.48 30.75
CA GLN A 202 14.27 11.42 30.80
C GLN A 202 14.95 11.10 29.48
N LYS A 203 14.26 10.54 28.48
CA LYS A 203 14.75 10.34 27.11
C LYS A 203 13.66 10.70 26.10
N VAL A 204 14.05 11.34 25.01
CA VAL A 204 13.17 11.79 23.91
C VAL A 204 13.71 11.38 22.54
N GLY A 205 12.86 11.30 21.54
CA GLY A 205 13.23 11.04 20.17
C GLY A 205 14.01 9.75 19.96
N LEU A 206 15.14 9.82 19.24
CA LEU A 206 16.02 8.66 18.97
C LEU A 206 16.69 8.09 20.23
N ALA A 207 16.78 8.85 21.32
CA ALA A 207 17.32 8.36 22.58
C ALA A 207 16.37 7.42 23.32
N THR A 208 15.08 7.38 22.97
CA THR A 208 14.10 6.43 23.51
C THR A 208 14.36 5.02 23.01
N MET A 209 13.86 4.01 23.73
CA MET A 209 13.93 2.61 23.29
C MET A 209 13.29 2.44 21.91
N MET A 210 12.11 3.01 21.71
CA MET A 210 11.40 2.98 20.44
C MET A 210 12.20 3.69 19.33
N GLY A 211 12.88 4.80 19.64
CA GLY A 211 13.76 5.50 18.71
C GLY A 211 14.94 4.66 18.24
N LYS A 212 15.60 3.94 19.16
CA LYS A 212 16.70 3.00 18.83
C LYS A 212 16.20 1.84 17.96
N MET A 213 15.03 1.27 18.29
CA MET A 213 14.42 0.23 17.45
C MET A 213 14.10 0.73 16.03
N ALA A 214 13.63 1.96 15.89
CA ALA A 214 13.35 2.57 14.59
C ALA A 214 14.64 2.79 13.78
N GLU A 215 15.75 3.13 14.41
CA GLU A 215 17.06 3.30 13.76
C GLU A 215 17.62 1.95 13.27
N GLU A 216 17.57 0.89 14.08
CA GLU A 216 17.98 -0.47 13.70
C GLU A 216 17.12 -1.03 12.56
N MET A 217 15.86 -0.59 12.46
CA MET A 217 14.94 -0.99 11.39
C MET A 217 15.27 -0.37 10.02
N GLN A 218 16.09 0.67 9.91
CA GLN A 218 16.41 1.33 8.64
C GLN A 218 17.40 0.54 7.76
N GLU A 219 18.07 -0.50 8.26
CA GLU A 219 19.02 -1.30 7.50
C GLU A 219 18.35 -2.45 6.72
N ASN A 220 18.56 -2.49 5.39
CA ASN A 220 18.29 -3.60 4.45
C ASN A 220 16.81 -4.00 4.22
N GLU A 221 16.08 -3.19 3.49
CA GLU A 221 14.82 -3.63 2.90
C GLU A 221 15.02 -4.34 1.54
N PRO A 222 14.37 -5.49 1.31
CA PRO A 222 14.44 -6.15 0.01
C PRO A 222 13.67 -5.36 -1.06
N ASP A 223 14.23 -5.29 -2.28
CA ASP A 223 13.54 -4.71 -3.44
C ASP A 223 12.20 -5.40 -3.72
N SER A 224 11.23 -4.64 -4.26
CA SER A 224 9.93 -5.20 -4.63
C SER A 224 10.05 -6.30 -5.70
N PRO A 225 9.15 -7.30 -5.70
CA PRO A 225 9.15 -8.37 -6.70
C PRO A 225 9.14 -7.87 -8.15
N LEU A 226 8.40 -6.81 -8.44
CA LEU A 226 8.37 -6.20 -9.78
C LEU A 226 9.67 -5.50 -10.13
N LYS A 227 10.24 -4.72 -9.20
CA LYS A 227 11.52 -4.03 -9.43
C LYS A 227 12.63 -5.02 -9.77
N VAL A 228 12.71 -6.15 -9.04
CA VAL A 228 13.65 -7.24 -9.34
C VAL A 228 13.39 -7.85 -10.72
N LYS A 229 12.13 -8.13 -11.06
CA LYS A 229 11.75 -8.70 -12.37
C LYS A 229 12.04 -7.75 -13.53
N LEU A 230 11.76 -6.46 -13.36
CA LEU A 230 12.00 -5.43 -14.38
C LEU A 230 13.49 -5.17 -14.56
N ALA A 231 14.27 -5.12 -13.48
CA ALA A 231 15.73 -5.03 -13.56
C ALA A 231 16.34 -6.25 -14.29
N LYS A 232 15.83 -7.47 -14.03
CA LYS A 232 16.23 -8.67 -14.76
C LYS A 232 15.87 -8.59 -16.24
N LEU A 233 14.66 -8.11 -16.56
CA LEU A 233 14.20 -7.91 -17.93
C LEU A 233 15.09 -6.88 -18.66
N ALA A 234 15.31 -5.71 -18.05
CA ALA A 234 16.18 -4.68 -18.60
C ALA A 234 17.60 -5.21 -18.88
N LYS A 235 18.17 -5.95 -17.91
CA LYS A 235 19.49 -6.59 -18.08
C LYS A 235 19.51 -7.61 -19.24
N GLN A 236 18.46 -8.41 -19.40
CA GLN A 236 18.36 -9.36 -20.51
C GLN A 236 18.30 -8.63 -21.85
N ILE A 237 17.46 -7.61 -21.99
CA ILE A 237 17.31 -6.82 -23.21
C ILE A 237 18.64 -6.13 -23.58
N SER A 238 19.28 -5.47 -22.61
CA SER A 238 20.56 -4.80 -22.82
C SER A 238 21.66 -5.80 -23.23
N THR A 239 21.69 -6.99 -22.60
CA THR A 239 22.66 -8.04 -22.98
C THR A 239 22.46 -8.49 -24.43
N PHE A 240 21.20 -8.72 -24.86
CA PHE A 240 20.90 -9.02 -26.26
C PHE A 240 21.27 -7.87 -27.18
N GLY A 241 21.03 -6.62 -26.78
CA GLY A 241 21.43 -5.43 -27.52
C GLY A 241 22.93 -5.35 -27.71
N TYR A 242 23.74 -5.57 -26.66
CA TYR A 242 25.20 -5.53 -26.75
C TYR A 242 25.76 -6.65 -27.65
N ILE A 243 25.25 -7.87 -27.49
CA ILE A 243 25.66 -9.00 -28.35
C ILE A 243 25.27 -8.70 -29.79
N GLY A 244 24.04 -8.25 -30.03
CA GLY A 244 23.52 -7.88 -31.34
C GLY A 244 24.36 -6.79 -31.99
N ALA A 245 24.70 -5.74 -31.27
CA ALA A 245 25.53 -4.63 -31.75
C ALA A 245 26.91 -5.11 -32.20
N ILE A 246 27.58 -5.94 -31.40
CA ILE A 246 28.89 -6.51 -31.74
C ILE A 246 28.77 -7.37 -33.00
N VAL A 247 27.80 -8.29 -33.05
CA VAL A 247 27.60 -9.19 -34.21
C VAL A 247 27.35 -8.38 -35.47
N ILE A 248 26.47 -7.37 -35.43
CA ILE A 248 26.11 -6.56 -36.58
C ILE A 248 27.29 -5.68 -37.02
N ALA A 249 28.06 -5.10 -36.08
CA ALA A 249 29.25 -4.34 -36.41
C ALA A 249 30.29 -5.23 -37.11
N VAL A 250 30.53 -6.46 -36.66
CA VAL A 250 31.40 -7.41 -37.30
C VAL A 250 30.90 -7.83 -38.67
N MET A 251 29.59 -8.09 -38.81
CA MET A 251 28.99 -8.42 -40.11
C MET A 251 29.07 -7.24 -41.08
N TYR A 252 28.82 -6.02 -40.62
CA TYR A 252 28.90 -4.84 -41.46
C TYR A 252 30.33 -4.52 -41.88
N PHE A 253 31.27 -4.66 -40.97
CA PHE A 253 32.69 -4.58 -41.29
C PHE A 253 33.11 -5.69 -42.29
N GLY A 254 32.60 -6.92 -42.12
CA GLY A 254 32.81 -8.04 -43.08
C GLY A 254 32.19 -7.74 -44.46
N TYR A 255 31.07 -6.99 -44.50
CA TYR A 255 30.45 -6.55 -45.76
C TYR A 255 31.40 -5.62 -46.56
N PHE A 256 32.09 -4.67 -45.91
CA PHE A 256 33.10 -3.81 -46.56
C PHE A 256 34.23 -4.63 -47.13
N ILE A 257 34.72 -5.64 -46.42
CA ILE A 257 35.77 -6.54 -46.90
C ILE A 257 35.31 -7.31 -48.14
N LEU A 258 34.07 -7.80 -48.16
CA LEU A 258 33.50 -8.51 -49.31
C LEU A 258 33.32 -7.57 -50.52
N GLN A 259 32.86 -6.33 -50.29
CA GLN A 259 32.64 -5.32 -51.31
C GLN A 259 33.98 -4.91 -51.97
N ALA A 260 35.07 -4.87 -51.18
CA ALA A 260 36.43 -4.64 -51.70
C ALA A 260 37.06 -5.82 -52.47
N GLY A 261 36.38 -6.97 -52.55
CA GLY A 261 36.89 -8.16 -53.25
C GLY A 261 37.72 -9.10 -52.34
N GLY A 262 37.65 -8.98 -51.03
CA GLY A 262 38.29 -9.84 -50.04
C GLY A 262 39.34 -9.15 -49.18
N PHE A 263 39.93 -9.91 -48.25
CA PHE A 263 40.87 -9.37 -47.26
C PHE A 263 42.10 -8.68 -47.87
N GLY A 264 42.74 -9.29 -48.94
CA GLY A 264 43.91 -8.73 -49.57
C GLY A 264 43.67 -7.35 -50.18
N PRO A 265 42.72 -7.17 -51.09
CA PRO A 265 42.35 -5.88 -51.67
C PRO A 265 41.91 -4.85 -50.61
N TYR A 266 41.20 -5.29 -49.62
CA TYR A 266 40.68 -4.37 -48.54
C TYR A 266 41.86 -3.76 -47.73
N PHE A 267 42.77 -4.55 -47.22
CA PHE A 267 43.95 -4.08 -46.47
C PHE A 267 45.05 -3.43 -47.32
N ALA A 268 44.92 -3.49 -48.67
CA ALA A 268 45.77 -2.72 -49.59
C ALA A 268 45.20 -1.31 -49.87
N ALA A 269 43.96 -1.02 -49.40
CA ALA A 269 43.35 0.28 -49.51
C ALA A 269 44.02 1.34 -48.63
N SER A 270 43.62 2.59 -48.83
CA SER A 270 44.14 3.70 -48.00
C SER A 270 43.81 3.46 -46.51
N PRO A 271 44.74 3.72 -45.57
CA PRO A 271 44.45 3.65 -44.14
C PRO A 271 43.26 4.55 -43.71
N ALA A 272 43.01 5.63 -44.42
CA ALA A 272 41.91 6.53 -44.20
C ALA A 272 40.54 5.87 -44.48
N ASP A 273 40.48 5.06 -45.59
CA ASP A 273 39.24 4.34 -45.94
C ASP A 273 38.93 3.23 -44.94
N ILE A 274 39.95 2.49 -44.50
CA ILE A 274 39.78 1.48 -43.44
C ILE A 274 39.30 2.11 -42.12
N ILE A 275 39.88 3.25 -41.72
CA ILE A 275 39.43 3.97 -40.52
C ILE A 275 37.97 4.41 -40.66
N ARG A 276 37.59 4.92 -41.82
CA ARG A 276 36.20 5.33 -42.07
C ARG A 276 35.22 4.17 -41.93
N ASP A 277 35.52 3.01 -42.53
CA ASP A 277 34.67 1.81 -42.46
C ASP A 277 34.56 1.25 -41.03
N VAL A 278 35.64 1.30 -40.24
CA VAL A 278 35.60 0.97 -38.79
C VAL A 278 34.73 1.94 -38.03
N VAL A 279 34.84 3.23 -38.33
CA VAL A 279 34.01 4.25 -37.68
C VAL A 279 32.53 4.05 -38.00
N GLU A 280 32.17 3.77 -39.27
CA GLU A 280 30.81 3.47 -39.69
C GLU A 280 30.24 2.22 -38.95
N ALA A 281 31.03 1.15 -38.86
CA ALA A 281 30.62 -0.06 -38.12
C ALA A 281 30.44 0.19 -36.61
N VAL A 282 31.31 1.04 -36.01
CA VAL A 282 31.16 1.45 -34.61
C VAL A 282 29.97 2.32 -34.42
N SER A 283 29.69 3.27 -35.32
CA SER A 283 28.52 4.12 -35.30
C SER A 283 27.21 3.28 -35.32
N LEU A 284 27.15 2.30 -36.20
CA LEU A 284 26.02 1.38 -36.28
C LEU A 284 25.85 0.56 -34.98
N ALA A 285 26.96 0.10 -34.38
CA ALA A 285 26.89 -0.58 -33.09
C ALA A 285 26.33 0.33 -31.97
N VAL A 286 26.75 1.59 -31.95
CA VAL A 286 26.24 2.60 -31.02
C VAL A 286 24.73 2.81 -31.19
N VAL A 287 24.28 2.99 -32.44
CA VAL A 287 22.86 3.12 -32.75
C VAL A 287 22.05 1.93 -32.21
N ILE A 288 22.54 0.70 -32.42
CA ILE A 288 21.85 -0.52 -31.96
C ILE A 288 21.83 -0.61 -30.43
N ILE A 289 22.90 -0.23 -29.76
CA ILE A 289 22.94 -0.18 -28.29
C ILE A 289 21.88 0.80 -27.76
N VAL A 290 21.83 2.01 -28.33
CA VAL A 290 20.84 3.04 -27.94
C VAL A 290 19.40 2.55 -28.19
N CYS A 291 19.14 1.87 -29.32
CA CYS A 291 17.81 1.28 -29.59
C CYS A 291 17.43 0.18 -28.58
N ALA A 292 18.40 -0.64 -28.16
CA ALA A 292 18.13 -1.82 -27.35
C ALA A 292 17.97 -1.50 -25.86
N VAL A 293 18.52 -0.39 -25.37
CA VAL A 293 18.49 -0.03 -23.96
C VAL A 293 17.14 0.60 -23.58
N PRO A 294 16.34 -0.02 -22.67
CA PRO A 294 15.02 0.50 -22.30
C PRO A 294 15.14 1.60 -21.23
N GLU A 295 15.62 2.78 -21.61
CA GLU A 295 15.88 3.90 -20.67
C GLU A 295 14.61 4.47 -20.03
N GLY A 296 13.46 4.40 -20.72
CA GLY A 296 12.18 4.87 -20.20
C GLY A 296 11.57 4.03 -19.08
N LEU A 297 12.04 2.79 -18.87
CA LEU A 297 11.41 1.83 -17.96
C LEU A 297 11.47 2.26 -16.48
N PRO A 298 12.61 2.65 -15.89
CA PRO A 298 12.68 3.11 -14.50
C PRO A 298 11.87 4.39 -14.28
N LEU A 299 11.97 5.35 -15.20
CA LEU A 299 11.21 6.61 -15.14
C LEU A 299 9.70 6.33 -15.18
N MET A 300 9.27 5.41 -16.04
CA MET A 300 7.87 5.01 -16.16
C MET A 300 7.33 4.45 -14.85
N ILE A 301 8.06 3.54 -14.20
CA ILE A 301 7.64 2.95 -12.93
C ILE A 301 7.37 4.05 -11.90
N SER A 302 8.33 4.96 -11.73
CA SER A 302 8.23 6.08 -10.79
C SER A 302 7.04 6.99 -11.10
N LEU A 303 6.82 7.34 -12.38
CA LEU A 303 5.71 8.18 -12.81
C LEU A 303 4.35 7.50 -12.58
N VAL A 304 4.20 6.22 -12.94
CA VAL A 304 2.95 5.47 -12.78
C VAL A 304 2.62 5.28 -11.30
N LEU A 305 3.61 4.94 -10.48
CA LEU A 305 3.42 4.80 -9.03
C LEU A 305 3.01 6.13 -8.39
N MET A 306 3.71 7.23 -8.72
CA MET A 306 3.39 8.57 -8.20
C MET A 306 1.96 9.01 -8.56
N GLN A 307 1.54 8.83 -9.83
CA GLN A 307 0.21 9.23 -10.29
C GLN A 307 -0.92 8.45 -9.57
N ASN A 308 -0.69 7.17 -9.27
CA ASN A 308 -1.69 6.33 -8.65
C ASN A 308 -1.72 6.46 -7.12
N THR A 309 -0.64 6.91 -6.47
CA THR A 309 -0.61 7.17 -5.01
C THR A 309 -1.72 8.14 -4.58
N SER A 310 -1.97 9.20 -5.36
CA SER A 310 -3.07 10.13 -5.06
C SER A 310 -4.45 9.51 -5.16
N LYS A 311 -4.67 8.63 -6.15
CA LYS A 311 -5.96 7.94 -6.31
C LYS A 311 -6.22 6.96 -5.17
N MET A 312 -5.18 6.34 -4.63
CA MET A 312 -5.31 5.42 -3.50
C MET A 312 -5.70 6.13 -2.21
N LEU A 313 -5.26 7.38 -2.03
CA LEU A 313 -5.67 8.18 -0.88
C LEU A 313 -7.18 8.44 -0.86
N ASP A 314 -7.81 8.65 -2.03
CA ASP A 314 -9.27 8.79 -2.15
C ASP A 314 -10.03 7.52 -1.69
N HIS A 315 -9.33 6.39 -1.57
CA HIS A 315 -9.81 5.11 -1.06
C HIS A 315 -9.30 4.78 0.36
N ASN A 316 -8.90 5.78 1.14
CA ASN A 316 -8.34 5.63 2.50
C ASN A 316 -7.05 4.81 2.57
N VAL A 317 -6.30 4.76 1.48
CA VAL A 317 -5.02 4.02 1.40
C VAL A 317 -3.88 5.02 1.25
N LEU A 318 -3.11 5.21 2.33
CA LEU A 318 -1.92 6.05 2.32
C LEU A 318 -0.69 5.19 1.98
N VAL A 319 -0.10 5.46 0.84
CA VAL A 319 1.09 4.76 0.39
C VAL A 319 2.33 5.42 0.97
N ARG A 320 3.02 4.71 1.84
CA ARG A 320 4.28 5.16 2.43
C ARG A 320 5.47 4.86 1.51
N LYS A 321 5.48 3.66 0.91
CA LYS A 321 6.48 3.24 -0.07
C LYS A 321 5.78 2.83 -1.36
N ALA A 322 6.09 3.51 -2.43
CA ALA A 322 5.44 3.33 -3.73
C ALA A 322 5.48 1.88 -4.23
N GLU A 323 6.55 1.16 -3.91
CA GLU A 323 6.74 -0.26 -4.23
C GLU A 323 5.70 -1.17 -3.55
N GLY A 324 5.14 -0.75 -2.42
CA GLY A 324 4.09 -1.48 -1.70
C GLY A 324 2.81 -1.65 -2.52
N ILE A 325 2.48 -0.67 -3.38
CA ILE A 325 1.26 -0.70 -4.19
C ILE A 325 1.27 -1.88 -5.17
N GLU A 326 2.37 -1.99 -5.91
CA GLU A 326 2.53 -3.06 -6.90
C GLU A 326 2.56 -4.43 -6.23
N THR A 327 3.28 -4.52 -5.11
CA THR A 327 3.38 -5.74 -4.33
C THR A 327 2.01 -6.18 -3.82
N ALA A 328 1.15 -5.24 -3.39
CA ALA A 328 -0.23 -5.52 -3.01
C ALA A 328 -1.03 -6.18 -4.14
N GLY A 329 -0.84 -5.73 -5.39
CA GLY A 329 -1.46 -6.35 -6.57
C GLY A 329 -1.00 -7.78 -6.87
N SER A 330 0.18 -8.15 -6.40
CA SER A 330 0.81 -9.46 -6.65
C SER A 330 0.59 -10.48 -5.53
N LEU A 331 -0.15 -10.15 -4.47
CA LEU A 331 -0.36 -11.00 -3.30
C LEU A 331 -0.89 -12.39 -3.64
N ASN A 332 -0.26 -13.42 -3.05
CA ASN A 332 -0.74 -14.80 -3.05
C ASN A 332 -1.46 -15.16 -1.74
N ILE A 333 -0.97 -14.63 -0.62
CA ILE A 333 -1.52 -14.85 0.72
C ILE A 333 -1.51 -13.54 1.52
N LEU A 334 -2.59 -13.31 2.27
CA LEU A 334 -2.76 -12.17 3.16
C LEU A 334 -3.07 -12.68 4.58
N PHE A 335 -2.19 -12.42 5.52
CA PHE A 335 -2.45 -12.59 6.93
C PHE A 335 -3.12 -11.33 7.47
N SER A 336 -4.35 -11.46 7.92
CA SER A 336 -5.13 -10.34 8.45
C SER A 336 -5.36 -10.48 9.94
N ASP A 337 -5.08 -9.42 10.69
CA ASP A 337 -5.52 -9.35 12.06
C ASP A 337 -7.06 -9.31 12.12
N LYS A 338 -7.62 -9.77 13.22
CA LYS A 338 -9.06 -9.78 13.47
C LYS A 338 -9.55 -8.39 13.88
N THR A 339 -8.96 -7.87 14.97
CA THR A 339 -9.50 -6.72 15.71
C THR A 339 -9.29 -5.41 14.95
N GLY A 340 -10.37 -4.62 14.80
CA GLY A 340 -10.29 -3.34 14.08
C GLY A 340 -10.21 -3.46 12.55
N THR A 341 -9.75 -4.58 11.99
CA THR A 341 -9.59 -4.79 10.54
C THR A 341 -10.78 -5.56 9.94
N ILE A 342 -10.99 -6.80 10.37
CA ILE A 342 -12.14 -7.62 9.95
C ILE A 342 -13.38 -7.27 10.77
N THR A 343 -13.16 -7.01 12.06
CA THR A 343 -14.20 -6.57 12.99
C THR A 343 -14.12 -5.04 13.20
N LYS A 344 -15.13 -4.48 13.87
CA LYS A 344 -15.17 -3.04 14.15
C LYS A 344 -14.14 -2.55 15.15
N GLY A 345 -13.50 -3.47 15.91
CA GLY A 345 -12.57 -3.15 16.99
C GLY A 345 -13.24 -2.55 18.24
N GLN A 346 -14.56 -2.60 18.29
CA GLN A 346 -15.36 -2.09 19.38
C GLN A 346 -16.44 -3.09 19.75
N LEU A 347 -16.62 -3.30 21.06
CA LEU A 347 -17.73 -4.11 21.55
C LEU A 347 -19.07 -3.40 21.25
N GLU A 348 -20.04 -4.14 20.73
CA GLU A 348 -21.39 -3.66 20.50
C GLU A 348 -22.42 -4.67 21.03
N VAL A 349 -23.59 -4.16 21.44
CA VAL A 349 -24.75 -5.00 21.74
C VAL A 349 -25.30 -5.48 20.40
N VAL A 350 -25.32 -6.81 20.20
CA VAL A 350 -25.76 -7.42 18.94
C VAL A 350 -27.02 -8.24 19.07
N GLU A 351 -27.35 -8.70 20.27
CA GLU A 351 -28.54 -9.50 20.53
C GLU A 351 -29.14 -9.20 21.91
N PHE A 352 -30.47 -9.17 22.00
CA PHE A 352 -31.22 -9.17 23.24
C PHE A 352 -32.16 -10.38 23.27
N PHE A 353 -32.24 -11.08 24.39
CA PHE A 353 -33.20 -12.15 24.58
C PHE A 353 -33.79 -12.16 25.99
N THR A 354 -35.01 -12.61 26.07
CA THR A 354 -35.77 -12.73 27.33
C THR A 354 -35.42 -14.03 28.05
N ALA A 355 -35.80 -14.16 29.32
CA ALA A 355 -35.47 -15.32 30.13
C ALA A 355 -36.26 -16.60 29.73
N ASP A 356 -37.19 -16.55 28.80
CA ASP A 356 -37.79 -17.72 28.13
C ASP A 356 -37.07 -18.11 26.80
N GLY A 357 -35.90 -17.49 26.55
CA GLY A 357 -35.05 -17.79 25.39
C GLY A 357 -35.48 -17.13 24.09
N LEU A 358 -36.49 -16.28 24.09
CA LEU A 358 -36.99 -15.60 22.90
C LEU A 358 -36.06 -14.40 22.55
N THR A 359 -35.44 -14.46 21.38
CA THR A 359 -34.61 -13.37 20.83
C THR A 359 -35.53 -12.26 20.27
N ILE A 360 -35.24 -11.02 20.62
CA ILE A 360 -35.94 -9.83 20.16
C ILE A 360 -35.00 -8.99 19.31
N PRO A 361 -35.38 -8.64 18.07
CA PRO A 361 -34.62 -7.69 17.27
C PRO A 361 -34.42 -6.37 18.03
N LEU A 362 -33.21 -5.82 17.99
CA LEU A 362 -32.86 -4.65 18.79
C LEU A 362 -33.70 -3.38 18.44
N ASP A 363 -34.10 -3.26 17.19
CA ASP A 363 -34.98 -2.22 16.66
C ASP A 363 -36.44 -2.36 17.17
N GLU A 364 -36.89 -3.58 17.44
CA GLU A 364 -38.23 -3.86 17.97
C GLU A 364 -38.33 -3.74 19.51
N LEU A 365 -37.19 -3.72 20.21
CA LEU A 365 -37.14 -3.68 21.66
C LEU A 365 -37.86 -2.46 22.25
N SER A 366 -37.93 -1.34 21.52
CA SER A 366 -38.66 -0.14 21.88
C SER A 366 -40.16 -0.36 21.99
N GLN A 367 -40.74 -1.37 21.32
CA GLN A 367 -42.15 -1.72 21.38
C GLN A 367 -42.53 -2.39 22.71
N HIS A 368 -41.52 -2.87 23.47
CA HIS A 368 -41.70 -3.53 24.76
C HIS A 368 -41.33 -2.59 25.94
N GLY A 369 -42.07 -1.49 26.08
CA GLY A 369 -41.76 -0.34 26.94
C GLY A 369 -41.40 -0.65 28.39
N LYS A 370 -42.00 -1.69 29.05
CA LYS A 370 -41.68 -2.06 30.43
C LYS A 370 -40.30 -2.73 30.54
N ILE A 371 -39.97 -3.65 29.60
CA ILE A 371 -38.66 -4.28 29.56
C ILE A 371 -37.59 -3.24 29.18
N LYS A 372 -37.84 -2.48 28.12
CA LYS A 372 -36.92 -1.42 27.64
C LYS A 372 -36.63 -0.39 28.74
N GLY A 373 -37.65 0.11 29.42
CA GLY A 373 -37.48 1.09 30.50
C GLY A 373 -36.66 0.58 31.68
N LEU A 374 -36.88 -0.68 32.12
CA LEU A 374 -36.09 -1.27 33.18
C LEU A 374 -34.65 -1.61 32.74
N LEU A 375 -34.48 -2.07 31.50
CA LEU A 375 -33.15 -2.32 30.92
C LEU A 375 -32.36 -1.01 30.78
N ASP A 376 -33.00 0.07 30.32
CA ASP A 376 -32.34 1.37 30.18
C ASP A 376 -31.91 1.94 31.54
N LEU A 377 -32.73 1.79 32.57
CA LEU A 377 -32.37 2.14 33.94
C LEU A 377 -31.20 1.29 34.47
N ALA A 378 -31.24 -0.04 34.20
CA ALA A 378 -30.18 -0.96 34.63
C ALA A 378 -28.86 -0.73 33.91
N ILE A 379 -28.87 -0.19 32.71
CA ILE A 379 -27.67 0.24 31.99
C ILE A 379 -27.26 1.64 32.45
N GLY A 380 -28.12 2.65 32.34
CA GLY A 380 -27.76 4.05 32.50
C GLY A 380 -27.43 4.47 33.93
N LYS A 381 -28.06 3.83 34.94
CA LYS A 381 -27.79 4.13 36.34
C LYS A 381 -26.70 3.20 36.95
N ASN A 382 -26.35 2.12 36.27
CA ASN A 382 -25.37 1.13 36.72
C ASN A 382 -24.16 1.08 35.79
N THR A 383 -23.57 2.23 35.48
CA THR A 383 -22.42 2.38 34.62
C THR A 383 -21.43 3.42 35.14
N GLN A 384 -20.18 3.32 34.75
CA GLN A 384 -19.14 4.33 34.93
C GLN A 384 -18.78 5.05 33.60
N SER A 385 -19.47 4.71 32.51
CA SER A 385 -19.29 5.35 31.20
C SER A 385 -20.32 6.48 31.01
N MET A 386 -19.92 7.50 30.25
CA MET A 386 -20.76 8.66 29.92
C MET A 386 -20.46 9.17 28.51
N PHE A 387 -21.35 10.02 27.98
CA PHE A 387 -21.05 10.74 26.74
C PHE A 387 -20.28 12.02 27.02
N ASP A 388 -19.24 12.29 26.21
CA ASP A 388 -18.57 13.59 26.21
C ASP A 388 -19.37 14.65 25.43
N ALA A 389 -18.83 15.87 25.34
CA ALA A 389 -19.47 16.98 24.63
C ALA A 389 -19.66 16.65 23.12
N ASP A 390 -18.74 15.90 22.55
CA ASP A 390 -18.75 15.51 21.13
C ASP A 390 -19.64 14.28 20.85
N GLY A 391 -20.27 13.70 21.87
CA GLY A 391 -21.16 12.54 21.74
C GLY A 391 -20.41 11.21 21.69
N ARG A 392 -19.14 11.16 22.12
CA ARG A 392 -18.36 9.92 22.26
C ARG A 392 -18.58 9.36 23.66
N VAL A 393 -18.57 8.01 23.76
CA VAL A 393 -18.66 7.34 25.05
C VAL A 393 -17.25 7.28 25.67
N ILE A 394 -17.11 7.78 26.88
CA ILE A 394 -15.85 7.81 27.65
C ILE A 394 -16.03 7.21 29.04
N GLY A 395 -14.94 6.79 29.66
CA GLY A 395 -14.94 6.20 31.01
C GLY A 395 -15.45 4.75 31.07
N GLY A 396 -15.36 4.12 32.22
CA GLY A 396 -15.77 2.74 32.44
C GLY A 396 -14.98 1.71 31.62
N ASN A 397 -15.41 0.45 31.65
CA ASN A 397 -14.82 -0.63 30.85
C ASN A 397 -15.50 -0.76 29.48
N ALA A 398 -14.87 -1.45 28.54
CA ALA A 398 -15.37 -1.60 27.17
C ALA A 398 -16.78 -2.22 27.08
N THR A 399 -17.18 -3.06 28.04
CA THR A 399 -18.52 -3.64 28.12
C THR A 399 -19.56 -2.57 28.53
N ASP A 400 -19.22 -1.72 29.48
CA ASP A 400 -20.07 -0.59 29.89
C ASP A 400 -20.19 0.44 28.75
N GLN A 401 -19.11 0.72 28.05
CA GLN A 401 -19.15 1.60 26.88
C GLN A 401 -20.08 1.07 25.79
N ALA A 402 -20.06 -0.23 25.51
CA ALA A 402 -20.95 -0.88 24.54
C ALA A 402 -22.42 -0.75 24.94
N LEU A 403 -22.73 -0.92 26.22
CA LEU A 403 -24.08 -0.77 26.74
C LEU A 403 -24.56 0.67 26.69
N VAL A 404 -23.72 1.66 27.07
CA VAL A 404 -24.06 3.08 27.01
C VAL A 404 -24.27 3.55 25.56
N LYS A 405 -23.43 3.06 24.64
CA LYS A 405 -23.58 3.31 23.18
C LYS A 405 -24.92 2.76 22.67
N PHE A 406 -25.29 1.54 23.08
CA PHE A 406 -26.59 0.93 22.75
C PHE A 406 -27.77 1.73 23.33
N LEU A 407 -27.66 2.26 24.55
CA LEU A 407 -28.68 3.09 25.16
C LEU A 407 -28.88 4.39 24.38
N GLY A 408 -27.82 5.00 23.89
CA GLY A 408 -27.83 6.27 23.14
C GLY A 408 -27.84 7.52 24.04
N LYS A 409 -27.33 8.64 23.50
CA LYS A 409 -27.17 9.92 24.24
C LYS A 409 -28.50 10.49 24.75
N ASP A 410 -29.54 10.45 23.90
CA ASP A 410 -30.84 11.00 24.24
C ASP A 410 -31.49 10.25 25.41
N SER A 411 -31.47 8.92 25.39
CA SER A 411 -31.97 8.08 26.49
C SER A 411 -31.16 8.29 27.76
N MET A 412 -29.84 8.41 27.66
CA MET A 412 -28.98 8.66 28.83
C MET A 412 -29.31 9.99 29.48
N THR A 413 -29.50 11.06 28.71
CA THR A 413 -29.87 12.39 29.21
C THR A 413 -31.26 12.37 29.84
N GLN A 414 -32.25 11.67 29.27
CA GLN A 414 -33.58 11.52 29.85
C GLN A 414 -33.52 10.81 31.20
N LEU A 415 -32.66 9.82 31.36
CA LEU A 415 -32.50 9.07 32.61
C LEU A 415 -31.90 9.90 33.76
N GLU A 416 -31.12 10.94 33.47
CA GLU A 416 -30.47 11.76 34.50
C GLU A 416 -31.50 12.32 35.54
N GLY A 417 -32.67 12.71 35.08
CA GLY A 417 -33.74 13.29 35.88
C GLY A 417 -34.78 12.31 36.43
N VAL A 418 -34.77 11.03 35.99
CA VAL A 418 -35.91 10.12 36.23
C VAL A 418 -35.91 9.53 37.66
N CYS A 419 -34.77 9.17 38.22
CA CYS A 419 -34.70 8.55 39.55
C CYS A 419 -33.40 8.92 40.26
N LYS A 420 -33.47 9.14 41.59
CA LYS A 420 -32.31 9.40 42.41
C LYS A 420 -31.58 8.10 42.77
N THR A 421 -30.34 8.00 42.37
CA THR A 421 -29.43 6.93 42.79
C THR A 421 -29.00 7.17 44.23
N VAL A 422 -29.27 6.22 45.14
CA VAL A 422 -28.92 6.30 46.57
C VAL A 422 -27.62 5.59 46.88
N LYS A 423 -27.39 4.41 46.27
CA LYS A 423 -26.19 3.61 46.49
C LYS A 423 -25.81 2.88 45.20
N VAL A 424 -24.49 2.81 44.89
CA VAL A 424 -23.93 2.10 43.72
C VAL A 424 -22.81 1.18 44.19
N GLN A 425 -22.79 -0.02 43.67
CA GLN A 425 -21.63 -0.94 43.75
C GLN A 425 -21.19 -1.26 42.32
N GLY A 426 -20.01 -0.79 41.94
CA GLY A 426 -19.37 -1.08 40.66
C GLY A 426 -19.10 -2.56 40.46
N PHE A 427 -18.78 -2.92 39.21
CA PHE A 427 -18.38 -4.29 38.86
C PHE A 427 -17.10 -4.69 39.59
N ASN A 428 -17.07 -5.94 40.10
CA ASN A 428 -15.91 -6.56 40.69
C ASN A 428 -15.73 -7.96 40.10
N SER A 429 -14.50 -8.30 39.69
CA SER A 429 -14.19 -9.58 39.05
C SER A 429 -14.42 -10.80 39.95
N THR A 430 -14.33 -10.63 41.28
CA THR A 430 -14.62 -11.70 42.24
C THR A 430 -16.11 -11.98 42.34
N ASN A 431 -16.95 -10.92 42.39
CA ASN A 431 -18.39 -11.04 42.51
C ASN A 431 -19.07 -11.23 41.16
N LYS A 432 -18.45 -10.75 40.04
CA LYS A 432 -18.95 -10.83 38.64
C LYS A 432 -20.30 -10.15 38.42
N PHE A 433 -20.65 -9.13 39.22
CA PHE A 433 -21.84 -8.32 39.00
C PHE A 433 -21.64 -6.91 39.56
N SER A 434 -22.51 -5.97 39.11
CA SER A 434 -22.67 -4.63 39.65
C SER A 434 -24.14 -4.41 40.02
N GLN A 435 -24.40 -3.48 40.95
CA GLN A 435 -25.76 -3.17 41.42
C GLN A 435 -25.92 -1.70 41.75
N VAL A 436 -27.15 -1.22 41.60
CA VAL A 436 -27.54 0.16 41.94
C VAL A 436 -28.88 0.18 42.61
N TYR A 437 -29.01 0.94 43.73
CA TYR A 437 -30.28 1.16 44.41
C TYR A 437 -30.87 2.50 44.07
N LEU A 438 -32.12 2.46 43.56
CA LEU A 438 -32.93 3.63 43.21
C LEU A 438 -33.94 3.90 44.32
N GLY A 439 -33.68 4.96 45.11
CA GLY A 439 -34.49 5.28 46.29
C GLY A 439 -35.94 5.58 45.98
N ASP A 440 -36.17 6.35 44.91
CA ASP A 440 -37.51 6.77 44.51
C ASP A 440 -38.41 5.62 44.01
N MET A 441 -37.79 4.55 43.51
CA MET A 441 -38.47 3.33 43.02
C MET A 441 -38.46 2.19 44.04
N GLY A 442 -37.68 2.28 45.11
CA GLY A 442 -37.49 1.21 46.08
C GLY A 442 -36.90 -0.06 45.48
N LYS A 443 -36.09 0.05 44.39
CA LYS A 443 -35.61 -1.10 43.60
C LYS A 443 -34.08 -1.13 43.52
N THR A 444 -33.54 -2.32 43.65
CA THR A 444 -32.15 -2.58 43.34
C THR A 444 -32.05 -3.23 41.95
N LEU A 445 -31.28 -2.63 41.03
CA LEU A 445 -31.02 -3.14 39.70
C LEU A 445 -29.67 -3.85 39.66
N TYR A 446 -29.61 -4.96 38.98
CA TYR A 446 -28.45 -5.81 38.85
C TYR A 446 -28.03 -5.91 37.40
N LYS A 447 -26.69 -5.93 37.15
CA LYS A 447 -26.06 -6.24 35.88
C LYS A 447 -24.87 -7.15 36.15
N GLY A 448 -24.76 -8.32 35.51
CA GLY A 448 -23.66 -9.23 35.74
C GLY A 448 -23.65 -10.48 34.92
N ALA A 449 -22.75 -11.38 35.26
CA ALA A 449 -22.61 -12.67 34.62
C ALA A 449 -23.88 -13.51 34.79
N PRO A 450 -24.38 -14.19 33.72
CA PRO A 450 -25.61 -14.96 33.76
C PRO A 450 -25.66 -15.96 34.91
N GLU A 451 -24.58 -16.70 35.14
CA GLU A 451 -24.47 -17.72 36.19
C GLU A 451 -24.69 -17.15 37.60
N ARG A 452 -24.39 -15.88 37.81
CA ARG A 452 -24.55 -15.23 39.13
C ARG A 452 -26.01 -14.81 39.40
N LEU A 453 -26.68 -14.28 38.37
CA LEU A 453 -28.09 -13.88 38.52
C LEU A 453 -29.03 -15.08 38.49
N LEU A 454 -28.75 -16.08 37.62
CA LEU A 454 -29.52 -17.33 37.49
C LEU A 454 -29.49 -18.16 38.79
N ALA A 455 -28.38 -18.12 39.55
CA ALA A 455 -28.25 -18.86 40.81
C ALA A 455 -29.29 -18.41 41.88
N THR A 456 -29.79 -17.18 41.78
CA THR A 456 -30.71 -16.57 42.80
C THR A 456 -32.11 -16.28 42.20
N ALA A 457 -32.25 -16.02 40.91
CA ALA A 457 -33.47 -15.65 40.26
C ALA A 457 -34.42 -16.85 40.14
N LYS A 458 -35.68 -16.62 40.51
CA LYS A 458 -36.75 -17.60 40.37
C LYS A 458 -37.86 -17.15 39.43
N LYS A 459 -37.83 -15.87 39.03
CA LYS A 459 -38.84 -15.21 38.20
C LYS A 459 -38.21 -14.38 37.10
N TYR A 460 -38.99 -14.13 36.06
CA TYR A 460 -38.59 -13.24 34.96
C TYR A 460 -39.76 -12.37 34.48
N LEU A 461 -39.42 -11.28 33.82
CA LEU A 461 -40.37 -10.38 33.19
C LEU A 461 -40.61 -10.84 31.73
N SER A 462 -41.85 -11.23 31.42
CA SER A 462 -42.27 -11.59 30.06
C SER A 462 -42.42 -10.34 29.18
N LEU A 463 -42.47 -10.56 27.84
CA LEU A 463 -42.65 -9.47 26.88
C LEU A 463 -43.88 -8.61 27.14
N ASN A 464 -44.96 -9.19 27.68
CA ASN A 464 -46.19 -8.47 28.04
C ASN A 464 -46.07 -7.73 29.38
N GLY A 465 -44.90 -7.73 30.03
CA GLY A 465 -44.68 -7.07 31.30
C GLY A 465 -45.25 -7.83 32.52
N GLU A 466 -45.61 -9.10 32.38
CA GLU A 466 -46.04 -9.99 33.49
C GLU A 466 -44.82 -10.70 34.10
N ILE A 467 -44.85 -10.96 35.40
CA ILE A 467 -43.83 -11.74 36.10
C ILE A 467 -44.25 -13.21 36.06
N LYS A 468 -43.34 -14.08 35.51
CA LYS A 468 -43.53 -15.50 35.39
C LYS A 468 -42.43 -16.29 36.08
N ASP A 469 -42.67 -17.57 36.35
CA ASP A 469 -41.68 -18.43 36.94
C ASP A 469 -40.59 -18.81 35.90
N LEU A 470 -39.35 -18.88 36.34
CA LEU A 470 -38.18 -19.12 35.49
C LEU A 470 -37.93 -20.61 35.34
N ASP A 471 -37.73 -21.11 34.10
CA ASP A 471 -37.14 -22.41 33.80
C ASP A 471 -35.67 -22.23 33.35
N PRO A 472 -34.69 -22.52 34.21
CA PRO A 472 -33.27 -22.32 33.89
C PRO A 472 -32.77 -23.12 32.66
N LYS A 473 -33.37 -24.30 32.37
CA LYS A 473 -32.91 -25.20 31.32
C LYS A 473 -33.00 -24.58 29.92
N VAL A 474 -33.97 -23.72 29.68
CA VAL A 474 -34.16 -23.04 28.38
C VAL A 474 -33.04 -22.07 28.14
N LEU A 475 -32.54 -21.40 29.19
CA LEU A 475 -31.50 -20.41 29.09
C LEU A 475 -30.11 -21.01 28.94
N ASP A 476 -29.83 -22.16 29.57
CA ASP A 476 -28.51 -22.78 29.48
C ASP A 476 -28.14 -23.08 28.01
N ALA A 477 -29.09 -23.63 27.24
CA ALA A 477 -28.88 -23.90 25.83
C ALA A 477 -28.64 -22.65 25.01
N LYS A 478 -29.40 -21.55 25.29
CA LYS A 478 -29.25 -20.28 24.58
C LYS A 478 -27.95 -19.57 24.92
N ILE A 479 -27.54 -19.59 26.20
CA ILE A 479 -26.26 -19.00 26.64
C ILE A 479 -25.08 -19.75 26.01
N VAL A 480 -25.13 -21.08 25.93
CA VAL A 480 -24.10 -21.87 25.23
C VAL A 480 -24.07 -21.54 23.75
N GLU A 481 -25.21 -21.46 23.07
CA GLU A 481 -25.29 -21.05 21.66
C GLU A 481 -24.61 -19.71 21.40
N LEU A 482 -24.84 -18.71 22.29
CA LEU A 482 -24.24 -17.39 22.17
C LEU A 482 -22.74 -17.39 22.50
N ALA A 483 -22.33 -18.18 23.48
CA ALA A 483 -20.92 -18.37 23.81
C ALA A 483 -20.16 -19.01 22.61
N ASP A 484 -20.78 -19.98 21.91
CA ASP A 484 -20.26 -20.58 20.68
C ASP A 484 -20.15 -19.56 19.54
N LYS A 485 -21.03 -18.54 19.53
CA LYS A 485 -20.95 -17.39 18.62
C LYS A 485 -19.99 -16.29 19.12
N SER A 486 -19.19 -16.58 20.17
CA SER A 486 -18.22 -15.65 20.76
C SER A 486 -18.82 -14.37 21.34
N MET A 487 -20.06 -14.44 21.77
CA MET A 487 -20.73 -13.34 22.44
C MET A 487 -20.47 -13.38 23.95
N ARG A 488 -20.19 -12.24 24.54
CA ARG A 488 -20.23 -12.06 25.99
C ARG A 488 -21.67 -11.81 26.40
N VAL A 489 -22.26 -12.69 27.16
CA VAL A 489 -23.62 -12.54 27.63
C VAL A 489 -23.63 -11.86 29.00
N LEU A 490 -24.49 -10.83 29.15
CA LEU A 490 -24.79 -10.18 30.44
C LEU A 490 -26.25 -10.37 30.78
N ALA A 491 -26.52 -10.72 32.02
CA ALA A 491 -27.88 -10.76 32.59
C ALA A 491 -28.23 -9.46 33.29
N PHE A 492 -29.50 -9.06 33.16
CA PHE A 492 -30.10 -7.92 33.83
C PHE A 492 -31.28 -8.36 34.67
N GLY A 493 -31.39 -7.80 35.90
CA GLY A 493 -32.49 -8.13 36.83
C GLY A 493 -32.74 -7.02 37.84
N TYR A 494 -33.83 -7.12 38.58
CA TYR A 494 -34.13 -6.21 39.67
C TYR A 494 -34.74 -6.95 40.89
N SER A 495 -34.58 -6.37 42.06
CA SER A 495 -35.28 -6.73 43.29
C SER A 495 -36.01 -5.53 43.86
N GLU A 496 -37.09 -5.77 44.58
CA GLU A 496 -37.87 -4.70 45.31
C GLU A 496 -37.34 -4.43 46.70
N GLN A 497 -36.11 -4.93 46.99
CA GLN A 497 -35.43 -4.71 48.27
C GLN A 497 -34.28 -3.71 48.13
N ALA A 498 -33.92 -3.08 49.25
CA ALA A 498 -32.80 -2.17 49.34
C ALA A 498 -31.46 -2.97 49.17
N MET A 499 -30.52 -2.36 48.45
CA MET A 499 -29.23 -2.95 48.12
C MET A 499 -28.43 -3.42 49.37
N VAL A 500 -27.96 -4.66 49.30
CA VAL A 500 -27.00 -5.21 50.27
C VAL A 500 -25.65 -5.41 49.53
N GLU A 501 -24.56 -4.91 50.07
CA GLU A 501 -23.24 -5.00 49.45
C GLU A 501 -22.83 -6.43 49.22
N ASN A 502 -22.25 -6.69 48.05
CA ASN A 502 -21.71 -7.98 47.61
C ASN A 502 -22.73 -9.16 47.64
N LYS A 503 -24.03 -8.86 47.72
CA LYS A 503 -25.08 -9.88 47.74
C LYS A 503 -26.16 -9.59 46.72
N ILE A 504 -26.59 -10.62 46.01
CA ILE A 504 -27.79 -10.60 45.17
C ILE A 504 -28.95 -11.14 46.00
N HIS A 505 -30.10 -10.47 45.91
CA HIS A 505 -31.29 -10.90 46.65
C HIS A 505 -31.93 -12.14 46.00
N GLU A 506 -32.64 -12.97 46.80
CA GLU A 506 -33.27 -14.21 46.34
C GLU A 506 -34.59 -13.95 45.59
N ASP A 507 -35.11 -12.76 45.62
CA ASP A 507 -36.33 -12.33 44.94
C ASP A 507 -36.07 -11.64 43.59
N VAL A 508 -34.87 -11.80 43.03
CA VAL A 508 -34.54 -11.17 41.75
C VAL A 508 -35.46 -11.64 40.65
N VAL A 509 -36.00 -10.68 39.92
CA VAL A 509 -36.76 -10.84 38.68
C VAL A 509 -35.85 -10.50 37.51
N LEU A 510 -35.61 -11.43 36.62
CA LEU A 510 -34.79 -11.21 35.41
C LEU A 510 -35.53 -10.31 34.42
N ILE A 511 -34.84 -9.30 33.90
CA ILE A 511 -35.34 -8.42 32.82
C ILE A 511 -35.02 -9.06 31.46
N GLY A 512 -33.82 -9.60 31.28
CA GLY A 512 -33.37 -10.21 30.05
C GLY A 512 -31.85 -10.29 30.00
N PHE A 513 -31.37 -10.66 28.84
CA PHE A 513 -29.93 -10.91 28.57
C PHE A 513 -29.51 -10.13 27.34
N VAL A 514 -28.29 -9.64 27.36
CA VAL A 514 -27.68 -8.92 26.24
C VAL A 514 -26.45 -9.65 25.78
N GLY A 515 -26.37 -9.97 24.50
CA GLY A 515 -25.18 -10.48 23.83
C GLY A 515 -24.33 -9.35 23.28
N ILE A 516 -23.06 -9.33 23.66
CA ILE A 516 -22.11 -8.28 23.30
C ILE A 516 -20.91 -8.95 22.59
N ARG A 517 -20.52 -8.44 21.45
CA ARG A 517 -19.30 -8.88 20.75
C ARG A 517 -18.70 -7.74 19.91
N ASP A 518 -17.46 -7.92 19.49
CA ASP A 518 -16.85 -7.15 18.41
C ASP A 518 -17.30 -7.75 17.08
N ASP A 519 -18.24 -7.08 16.43
CA ASP A 519 -18.94 -7.61 15.25
C ASP A 519 -18.12 -7.42 13.97
N VAL A 520 -18.35 -8.32 13.01
CA VAL A 520 -17.73 -8.25 11.68
C VAL A 520 -18.25 -7.01 10.95
N ARG A 521 -17.36 -6.24 10.33
CA ARG A 521 -17.74 -5.13 9.47
C ARG A 521 -18.55 -5.65 8.27
N PRO A 522 -19.70 -5.06 7.94
CA PRO A 522 -20.50 -5.50 6.78
C PRO A 522 -19.69 -5.52 5.48
N GLU A 523 -18.86 -4.49 5.26
CA GLU A 523 -18.03 -4.34 4.07
C GLU A 523 -16.90 -5.37 4.02
N ALA A 524 -16.40 -5.84 5.16
CA ALA A 524 -15.31 -6.82 5.22
C ALA A 524 -15.71 -8.16 4.61
N ARG A 525 -16.96 -8.62 4.80
CA ARG A 525 -17.45 -9.87 4.22
C ARG A 525 -17.40 -9.86 2.70
N GLU A 526 -17.91 -8.79 2.07
CA GLU A 526 -17.86 -8.62 0.61
C GLU A 526 -16.41 -8.52 0.12
N ALA A 527 -15.60 -7.68 0.75
CA ALA A 527 -14.21 -7.46 0.37
C ALA A 527 -13.38 -8.76 0.48
N ILE A 528 -13.57 -9.56 1.53
CA ILE A 528 -12.93 -10.87 1.69
C ILE A 528 -13.35 -11.82 0.57
N ALA A 529 -14.63 -11.85 0.21
CA ALA A 529 -15.12 -12.70 -0.88
C ALA A 529 -14.48 -12.29 -2.24
N GLU A 530 -14.39 -10.98 -2.53
CA GLU A 530 -13.72 -10.46 -3.73
C GLU A 530 -12.22 -10.82 -3.75
N VAL A 531 -11.50 -10.65 -2.63
CA VAL A 531 -10.09 -10.99 -2.51
C VAL A 531 -9.86 -12.50 -2.69
N ARG A 532 -10.74 -13.35 -2.14
CA ARG A 532 -10.69 -14.81 -2.36
C ARG A 532 -11.01 -15.18 -3.80
N GLN A 533 -11.98 -14.51 -4.44
CA GLN A 533 -12.28 -14.68 -5.86
C GLN A 533 -11.10 -14.28 -6.75
N ALA A 534 -10.32 -13.28 -6.32
CA ALA A 534 -9.07 -12.88 -6.94
C ALA A 534 -7.93 -13.92 -6.77
N GLY A 535 -8.21 -15.08 -6.15
CA GLY A 535 -7.26 -16.17 -5.95
C GLY A 535 -6.28 -15.94 -4.81
N ILE A 536 -6.49 -14.94 -3.97
CA ILE A 536 -5.63 -14.63 -2.82
C ILE A 536 -6.16 -15.39 -1.61
N GLN A 537 -5.29 -16.15 -0.96
CA GLN A 537 -5.62 -16.80 0.30
C GLN A 537 -5.64 -15.77 1.43
N VAL A 538 -6.75 -15.66 2.15
CA VAL A 538 -6.86 -14.82 3.35
C VAL A 538 -6.83 -15.73 4.58
N VAL A 539 -5.95 -15.39 5.53
CA VAL A 539 -5.77 -16.11 6.79
C VAL A 539 -5.95 -15.14 7.94
N MET A 540 -6.91 -15.40 8.81
CA MET A 540 -7.06 -14.64 10.06
C MET A 540 -5.99 -15.08 11.06
N ILE A 541 -5.25 -14.15 11.63
CA ILE A 541 -4.27 -14.40 12.67
C ILE A 541 -4.57 -13.50 13.88
N THR A 542 -4.82 -14.08 15.05
CA THR A 542 -5.33 -13.32 16.22
C THR A 542 -4.85 -13.91 17.55
N GLY A 543 -4.74 -13.06 18.56
CA GLY A 543 -4.50 -13.46 19.96
C GLY A 543 -5.71 -14.13 20.67
N ASP A 544 -6.90 -14.09 20.05
CA ASP A 544 -8.13 -14.65 20.63
C ASP A 544 -8.11 -16.18 20.73
N ARG A 545 -9.03 -16.72 21.53
CA ARG A 545 -9.28 -18.17 21.61
C ARG A 545 -9.75 -18.74 20.28
N LEU A 546 -9.47 -20.02 20.04
CA LEU A 546 -9.79 -20.69 18.78
C LEU A 546 -11.28 -20.65 18.45
N GLU A 547 -12.13 -20.89 19.46
CA GLU A 547 -13.60 -20.89 19.29
C GLU A 547 -14.09 -19.51 18.81
N THR A 548 -13.59 -18.43 19.43
CA THR A 548 -13.90 -17.06 19.07
C THR A 548 -13.44 -16.74 17.65
N ALA A 549 -12.18 -17.09 17.33
CA ALA A 549 -11.59 -16.84 16.03
C ALA A 549 -12.34 -17.59 14.91
N VAL A 550 -12.70 -18.86 15.14
CA VAL A 550 -13.47 -19.68 14.19
C VAL A 550 -14.89 -19.13 13.98
N ALA A 551 -15.57 -18.66 15.05
CA ALA A 551 -16.90 -18.08 14.91
C ALA A 551 -16.87 -16.81 14.05
N ILE A 552 -15.94 -15.88 14.34
CA ILE A 552 -15.74 -14.65 13.56
C ILE A 552 -15.33 -14.96 12.11
N ALA A 553 -14.45 -15.96 11.90
CA ALA A 553 -14.02 -16.37 10.57
C ALA A 553 -15.16 -16.96 9.74
N LYS A 554 -16.10 -17.70 10.35
CA LYS A 554 -17.33 -18.17 9.70
C LYS A 554 -18.23 -17.01 9.31
N ASP A 555 -18.45 -16.07 10.23
CA ASP A 555 -19.28 -14.90 9.98
C ASP A 555 -18.67 -13.99 8.89
N ALA A 556 -17.36 -13.88 8.82
CA ALA A 556 -16.65 -13.14 7.78
C ALA A 556 -16.54 -13.89 6.43
N GLY A 557 -16.97 -15.15 6.35
CA GLY A 557 -16.84 -15.97 5.14
C GLY A 557 -15.41 -16.44 4.84
N LEU A 558 -14.56 -16.46 5.87
CA LEU A 558 -13.17 -16.94 5.76
C LEU A 558 -13.05 -18.45 5.95
N TYR A 559 -13.85 -19.03 6.85
CA TYR A 559 -13.75 -20.42 7.24
C TYR A 559 -15.09 -21.15 7.05
N HIS A 560 -15.07 -22.29 6.34
CA HIS A 560 -16.27 -23.08 6.03
C HIS A 560 -16.21 -24.48 6.60
N GLY A 561 -15.09 -24.88 7.21
CA GLY A 561 -14.87 -26.25 7.67
C GLY A 561 -14.38 -27.17 6.55
N GLY A 562 -14.57 -28.49 6.71
CA GLY A 562 -14.06 -29.49 5.76
C GLY A 562 -12.54 -29.60 5.78
N ASP A 563 -11.89 -29.42 4.63
CA ASP A 563 -10.43 -29.50 4.50
C ASP A 563 -9.70 -28.23 4.98
N GLU A 564 -10.44 -27.15 5.32
CA GLU A 564 -9.84 -25.90 5.82
C GLU A 564 -9.36 -26.08 7.27
N VAL A 565 -8.20 -25.50 7.58
CA VAL A 565 -7.52 -25.70 8.87
C VAL A 565 -7.64 -24.43 9.73
N ALA A 566 -8.07 -24.64 10.98
CA ALA A 566 -8.01 -23.66 12.05
C ALA A 566 -7.17 -24.25 13.20
N LEU A 567 -6.13 -23.55 13.65
CA LEU A 567 -5.19 -24.07 14.64
C LEU A 567 -4.77 -23.00 15.65
N THR A 568 -4.22 -23.44 16.78
CA THR A 568 -3.64 -22.55 17.79
C THR A 568 -2.13 -22.40 17.61
N SER A 569 -1.54 -21.33 18.18
CA SER A 569 -0.10 -21.15 18.27
C SER A 569 0.61 -22.38 18.85
N ALA A 570 0.07 -22.99 19.92
CA ALA A 570 0.64 -24.18 20.54
C ALA A 570 0.76 -25.32 19.52
N HIS A 571 -0.31 -25.61 18.78
CA HIS A 571 -0.30 -26.66 17.76
C HIS A 571 0.61 -26.32 16.57
N LEU A 572 0.67 -25.02 16.15
CA LEU A 572 1.59 -24.55 15.13
C LEU A 572 3.05 -24.76 15.51
N ASN A 573 3.38 -24.61 16.79
CA ASN A 573 4.75 -24.75 17.31
C ASN A 573 5.17 -26.20 17.56
N GLU A 574 4.22 -27.14 17.59
CA GLU A 574 4.52 -28.58 17.61
C GLU A 574 4.94 -29.11 16.24
N LEU A 575 4.58 -28.39 15.14
CA LEU A 575 4.89 -28.79 13.78
C LEU A 575 6.24 -28.26 13.32
N SER A 576 6.98 -29.09 12.55
CA SER A 576 8.17 -28.67 11.82
C SER A 576 7.82 -27.67 10.70
N ASP A 577 8.82 -26.95 10.20
CA ASP A 577 8.62 -25.97 9.11
C ASP A 577 8.12 -26.65 7.82
N GLU A 578 8.55 -27.88 7.53
CA GLU A 578 8.09 -28.66 6.39
C GLU A 578 6.61 -29.06 6.53
N GLU A 579 6.20 -29.55 7.69
CA GLU A 579 4.81 -29.89 7.97
C GLU A 579 3.89 -28.67 7.89
N VAL A 580 4.37 -27.52 8.39
CA VAL A 580 3.63 -26.25 8.27
C VAL A 580 3.46 -25.87 6.79
N LYS A 581 4.51 -25.96 5.96
CA LYS A 581 4.43 -25.67 4.51
C LYS A 581 3.40 -26.54 3.80
N GLU A 582 3.23 -27.80 4.19
CA GLU A 582 2.22 -28.70 3.60
C GLU A 582 0.78 -28.25 3.90
N ILE A 583 0.54 -27.69 5.08
CA ILE A 583 -0.81 -27.27 5.50
C ILE A 583 -1.13 -25.81 5.18
N ILE A 584 -0.13 -24.95 4.90
CA ILE A 584 -0.33 -23.52 4.57
C ILE A 584 -1.49 -23.30 3.58
N PRO A 585 -1.64 -24.04 2.47
CA PRO A 585 -2.73 -23.79 1.51
C PRO A 585 -4.13 -23.96 2.09
N ARG A 586 -4.27 -24.72 3.19
CA ARG A 586 -5.54 -25.02 3.85
C ARG A 586 -5.79 -24.16 5.09
N ILE A 587 -4.75 -23.51 5.66
CA ILE A 587 -4.91 -22.67 6.86
C ILE A 587 -5.82 -21.48 6.55
N ARG A 588 -6.80 -21.24 7.44
CA ARG A 588 -7.68 -20.07 7.40
C ARG A 588 -7.67 -19.26 8.70
N VAL A 589 -7.37 -19.92 9.83
CA VAL A 589 -7.37 -19.28 11.15
C VAL A 589 -6.17 -19.76 11.96
N ILE A 590 -5.43 -18.81 12.52
CA ILE A 590 -4.41 -19.05 13.54
C ILE A 590 -4.81 -18.26 14.80
N ALA A 591 -5.13 -18.99 15.86
CA ALA A 591 -5.63 -18.44 17.11
C ALA A 591 -4.53 -18.44 18.19
N ARG A 592 -4.64 -17.55 19.20
CA ARG A 592 -3.63 -17.34 20.25
C ARG A 592 -2.23 -17.13 19.69
N ALA A 593 -2.16 -16.45 18.53
CA ALA A 593 -0.92 -16.24 17.82
C ALA A 593 0.01 -15.30 18.59
N LEU A 594 1.28 -15.69 18.67
CA LEU A 594 2.36 -14.87 19.19
C LEU A 594 3.00 -14.03 18.06
N PRO A 595 3.69 -12.93 18.35
CA PRO A 595 4.42 -12.14 17.36
C PRO A 595 5.43 -12.97 16.54
N THR A 596 6.07 -13.95 17.20
CA THR A 596 6.99 -14.91 16.57
C THR A 596 6.30 -15.80 15.53
N ASP A 597 5.04 -16.21 15.79
CA ASP A 597 4.26 -17.01 14.83
C ASP A 597 3.96 -16.21 13.56
N LYS A 598 3.60 -14.92 13.71
CA LYS A 598 3.37 -14.00 12.60
C LYS A 598 4.59 -13.93 11.68
N SER A 599 5.77 -13.70 12.26
CA SER A 599 7.04 -13.65 11.52
C SER A 599 7.45 -14.99 10.91
N ARG A 600 7.19 -16.12 11.61
CA ARG A 600 7.45 -17.48 11.12
C ARG A 600 6.60 -17.79 9.89
N MET A 601 5.30 -17.49 9.94
CA MET A 601 4.38 -17.74 8.82
C MET A 601 4.76 -16.94 7.59
N VAL A 602 5.11 -15.64 7.76
CA VAL A 602 5.61 -14.82 6.65
C VAL A 602 6.85 -15.45 6.01
N ARG A 603 7.84 -15.84 6.82
CA ARG A 603 9.07 -16.48 6.33
C ARG A 603 8.80 -17.74 5.53
N LEU A 604 8.00 -18.66 6.06
CA LEU A 604 7.69 -19.95 5.42
C LEU A 604 6.97 -19.75 4.08
N CYS A 605 6.03 -18.81 4.00
CA CYS A 605 5.35 -18.48 2.75
C CYS A 605 6.32 -17.89 1.71
N GLN A 606 7.26 -17.04 2.13
CA GLN A 606 8.29 -16.49 1.24
C GLN A 606 9.25 -17.58 0.71
N GLU A 607 9.62 -18.54 1.54
CA GLU A 607 10.41 -19.71 1.12
C GLU A 607 9.67 -20.58 0.10
N MET A 608 8.33 -20.58 0.12
CA MET A 608 7.48 -21.22 -0.90
C MET A 608 7.32 -20.36 -2.17
N ASN A 609 8.05 -19.26 -2.33
CA ASN A 609 7.93 -18.30 -3.43
C ASN A 609 6.55 -17.62 -3.52
N LEU A 610 5.83 -17.50 -2.41
CA LEU A 610 4.58 -16.74 -2.33
C LEU A 610 4.89 -15.26 -2.02
N VAL A 611 4.06 -14.38 -2.58
CA VAL A 611 4.05 -12.96 -2.21
C VAL A 611 3.10 -12.78 -1.03
N VAL A 612 3.62 -12.27 0.08
CA VAL A 612 2.96 -12.26 1.38
C VAL A 612 2.54 -10.85 1.79
N GLY A 613 1.25 -10.70 2.12
CA GLY A 613 0.73 -9.53 2.81
C GLY A 613 0.52 -9.81 4.31
N MET A 614 0.72 -8.78 5.12
CA MET A 614 0.47 -8.84 6.55
C MET A 614 -0.23 -7.56 7.01
N THR A 615 -1.30 -7.67 7.82
CA THR A 615 -1.88 -6.52 8.50
C THR A 615 -1.47 -6.49 9.97
N GLY A 616 -1.42 -5.31 10.56
CA GLY A 616 -1.16 -5.15 11.99
C GLY A 616 -1.29 -3.70 12.44
N ASP A 617 -1.53 -3.51 13.72
CA ASP A 617 -1.72 -2.21 14.36
C ASP A 617 -0.76 -1.98 15.55
N GLY A 618 -0.21 -3.06 16.10
CA GLY A 618 0.66 -3.04 17.26
C GLY A 618 2.15 -3.05 16.94
N VAL A 619 2.97 -2.70 17.91
CA VAL A 619 4.43 -2.85 17.83
C VAL A 619 4.82 -4.33 17.68
N ASN A 620 4.05 -5.23 18.27
CA ASN A 620 4.21 -6.68 18.15
C ASN A 620 4.12 -7.19 16.70
N ASP A 621 3.41 -6.46 15.84
CA ASP A 621 3.25 -6.78 14.44
C ASP A 621 4.38 -6.24 13.57
N SER A 622 5.11 -5.23 14.05
CA SER A 622 6.14 -4.51 13.30
C SER A 622 7.19 -5.42 12.65
N PRO A 623 7.73 -6.45 13.32
CA PRO A 623 8.67 -7.37 12.68
C PRO A 623 8.05 -8.16 11.52
N ALA A 624 6.79 -8.59 11.65
CA ALA A 624 6.07 -9.32 10.61
C ALA A 624 5.64 -8.39 9.47
N LEU A 625 5.18 -7.16 9.77
CA LEU A 625 4.86 -6.12 8.80
C LEU A 625 6.07 -5.74 7.94
N LYS A 626 7.23 -5.56 8.57
CA LYS A 626 8.48 -5.23 7.87
C LYS A 626 8.98 -6.39 7.02
N ARG A 627 8.87 -7.63 7.53
CA ARG A 627 9.31 -8.83 6.81
C ARG A 627 8.43 -9.16 5.63
N ALA A 628 7.13 -8.89 5.70
CA ALA A 628 6.18 -9.15 4.62
C ALA A 628 6.56 -8.40 3.34
N ASP A 629 6.20 -8.95 2.19
CA ASP A 629 6.41 -8.26 0.91
C ASP A 629 5.62 -6.94 0.88
N VAL A 630 4.42 -6.92 1.48
CA VAL A 630 3.67 -5.71 1.80
C VAL A 630 3.05 -5.79 3.19
N GLY A 631 3.48 -4.89 4.06
CA GLY A 631 2.85 -4.64 5.36
C GLY A 631 1.77 -3.57 5.22
N PHE A 632 0.55 -3.89 5.67
CA PHE A 632 -0.57 -2.97 5.80
C PHE A 632 -0.70 -2.56 7.26
N ALA A 633 -0.23 -1.39 7.62
CA ALA A 633 -0.41 -0.85 8.96
C ALA A 633 -1.78 -0.18 9.08
N MET A 634 -2.45 -0.31 10.21
CA MET A 634 -3.72 0.35 10.48
C MET A 634 -3.50 1.83 10.82
N GLY A 635 -4.44 2.69 10.43
CA GLY A 635 -4.40 4.13 10.68
C GLY A 635 -4.47 4.46 12.17
N SER A 636 -5.23 3.69 12.95
CA SER A 636 -5.30 3.77 14.40
C SER A 636 -4.11 3.10 15.10
N GLY A 637 -3.26 2.38 14.36
CA GLY A 637 -2.13 1.64 14.90
C GLY A 637 -1.01 2.52 15.44
N THR A 638 -0.05 1.87 16.12
CA THR A 638 1.14 2.54 16.67
C THR A 638 2.04 3.10 15.57
N GLU A 639 2.83 4.12 15.87
CA GLU A 639 3.80 4.70 14.94
C GLU A 639 4.82 3.64 14.46
N ALA A 640 5.25 2.72 15.34
CA ALA A 640 6.12 1.63 14.96
C ALA A 640 5.49 0.70 13.90
N ALA A 641 4.21 0.37 14.04
CA ALA A 641 3.49 -0.41 13.03
C ALA A 641 3.37 0.36 11.71
N LYS A 642 3.04 1.66 11.77
CA LYS A 642 2.97 2.53 10.59
C LYS A 642 4.34 2.66 9.90
N GLU A 643 5.43 2.72 10.67
CA GLU A 643 6.78 2.74 10.12
C GLU A 643 7.21 1.42 9.49
N ALA A 644 6.81 0.30 10.07
CA ALA A 644 7.09 -1.02 9.51
C ALA A 644 6.27 -1.31 8.25
N GLY A 645 5.05 -0.74 8.14
CA GLY A 645 4.15 -0.92 7.00
C GLY A 645 4.59 -0.15 5.75
N LYS A 646 4.43 -0.73 4.57
CA LYS A 646 4.61 -0.04 3.28
C LYS A 646 3.35 0.74 2.87
N ILE A 647 2.20 0.35 3.38
CA ILE A 647 0.89 0.96 3.13
C ILE A 647 0.19 1.17 4.48
N ILE A 648 -0.47 2.31 4.65
CA ILE A 648 -1.29 2.61 5.84
C ILE A 648 -2.75 2.66 5.41
N ILE A 649 -3.62 1.93 6.11
CA ILE A 649 -5.06 1.86 5.90
C ILE A 649 -5.73 2.84 6.88
N LEU A 650 -6.10 4.02 6.39
CA LEU A 650 -6.51 5.15 7.22
C LEU A 650 -7.83 4.93 8.00
N ASP A 651 -8.72 4.10 7.49
CA ASP A 651 -10.04 3.77 8.06
C ASP A 651 -10.07 2.41 8.77
N ASP A 652 -8.91 1.75 8.89
CA ASP A 652 -8.76 0.41 9.48
C ASP A 652 -9.65 -0.66 8.84
N ASN A 653 -10.12 -0.47 7.61
CA ASN A 653 -11.12 -1.32 6.99
C ASN A 653 -10.50 -2.29 5.98
N PHE A 654 -10.87 -3.57 6.06
CA PHE A 654 -10.45 -4.60 5.10
C PHE A 654 -10.85 -4.25 3.65
N LYS A 655 -11.94 -3.49 3.45
CA LYS A 655 -12.34 -2.97 2.13
C LYS A 655 -11.24 -2.13 1.50
N SER A 656 -10.60 -1.26 2.26
CA SER A 656 -9.50 -0.42 1.77
C SER A 656 -8.25 -1.24 1.41
N ILE A 657 -8.02 -2.37 2.11
CA ILE A 657 -6.98 -3.35 1.70
C ILE A 657 -7.34 -3.98 0.35
N LYS A 658 -8.60 -4.38 0.13
CA LYS A 658 -9.08 -4.90 -1.15
C LYS A 658 -8.90 -3.86 -2.26
N ASP A 659 -9.20 -2.59 -2.00
CA ASP A 659 -9.00 -1.51 -2.95
C ASP A 659 -7.50 -1.30 -3.26
N ALA A 660 -6.61 -1.41 -2.27
CA ALA A 660 -5.17 -1.39 -2.47
C ALA A 660 -4.70 -2.53 -3.41
N ILE A 661 -5.23 -3.73 -3.24
CA ILE A 661 -4.94 -4.87 -4.11
C ILE A 661 -5.43 -4.60 -5.54
N TRP A 662 -6.64 -4.09 -5.70
CA TRP A 662 -7.24 -3.77 -7.00
C TRP A 662 -6.43 -2.72 -7.76
N TYR A 663 -6.06 -1.62 -7.10
CA TYR A 663 -5.19 -0.59 -7.68
C TYR A 663 -3.79 -1.13 -7.96
N GLY A 664 -3.22 -1.95 -7.10
CA GLY A 664 -1.94 -2.60 -7.33
C GLY A 664 -1.92 -3.46 -8.59
N ARG A 665 -2.99 -4.24 -8.83
CA ARG A 665 -3.17 -5.01 -10.07
C ARG A 665 -3.32 -4.11 -11.28
N THR A 666 -4.07 -3.02 -11.16
CA THR A 666 -4.22 -2.03 -12.22
C THR A 666 -2.88 -1.44 -12.63
N ILE A 667 -2.07 -1.03 -11.67
CA ILE A 667 -0.73 -0.49 -11.90
C ILE A 667 0.15 -1.51 -12.61
N TYR A 668 0.14 -2.76 -12.15
CA TYR A 668 0.88 -3.83 -12.79
C TYR A 668 0.49 -4.00 -14.27
N HIS A 669 -0.82 -4.02 -14.59
CA HIS A 669 -1.31 -4.08 -15.97
C HIS A 669 -0.90 -2.86 -16.80
N ASN A 670 -0.92 -1.67 -16.22
CA ASN A 670 -0.49 -0.45 -16.91
C ASN A 670 1.02 -0.48 -17.22
N ILE A 671 1.83 -1.02 -16.32
CA ILE A 671 3.25 -1.26 -16.56
C ILE A 671 3.44 -2.27 -17.70
N LEU A 672 2.68 -3.36 -17.74
CA LEU A 672 2.75 -4.33 -18.85
C LEU A 672 2.35 -3.73 -20.19
N LYS A 673 1.32 -2.86 -20.21
CA LYS A 673 0.91 -2.14 -21.45
C LYS A 673 2.05 -1.27 -21.98
N PHE A 674 2.71 -0.55 -21.08
CA PHE A 674 3.88 0.25 -21.44
C PHE A 674 5.06 -0.61 -21.91
N CYS A 675 5.36 -1.72 -21.24
CA CYS A 675 6.40 -2.65 -21.70
C CYS A 675 6.12 -3.19 -23.11
N LYS A 676 4.86 -3.55 -23.40
CA LYS A 676 4.44 -3.96 -24.77
C LYS A 676 4.68 -2.84 -25.78
N PHE A 677 4.28 -1.62 -25.43
CA PHE A 677 4.45 -0.44 -26.27
C PHE A 677 5.93 -0.21 -26.61
N GLN A 678 6.78 -0.11 -25.62
CA GLN A 678 8.21 0.17 -25.78
C GLN A 678 8.95 -0.95 -26.52
N LEU A 679 8.70 -2.22 -26.15
CA LEU A 679 9.42 -3.35 -26.76
C LEU A 679 9.11 -3.56 -28.24
N VAL A 680 7.88 -3.26 -28.70
CA VAL A 680 7.52 -3.28 -30.12
C VAL A 680 8.41 -2.31 -30.90
N ILE A 681 8.57 -1.10 -30.39
CA ILE A 681 9.34 -0.03 -31.02
C ILE A 681 10.83 -0.37 -31.03
N ASN A 682 11.36 -0.84 -29.91
CA ASN A 682 12.78 -1.20 -29.79
C ASN A 682 13.14 -2.37 -30.72
N VAL A 683 12.29 -3.40 -30.81
CA VAL A 683 12.49 -4.51 -31.77
C VAL A 683 12.54 -3.99 -33.21
N ALA A 684 11.59 -3.14 -33.61
CA ALA A 684 11.56 -2.58 -34.96
C ALA A 684 12.79 -1.69 -35.23
N ALA A 685 13.15 -0.81 -34.28
CA ALA A 685 14.30 0.08 -34.40
C ALA A 685 15.60 -0.71 -34.55
N VAL A 686 15.85 -1.72 -33.70
CA VAL A 686 17.04 -2.59 -33.79
C VAL A 686 17.10 -3.33 -35.12
N VAL A 687 15.99 -3.98 -35.52
CA VAL A 687 16.00 -4.78 -36.74
C VAL A 687 16.15 -3.90 -37.99
N VAL A 688 15.46 -2.73 -38.04
CA VAL A 688 15.60 -1.81 -39.19
C VAL A 688 17.00 -1.25 -39.27
N SER A 689 17.57 -0.76 -38.18
CA SER A 689 18.95 -0.22 -38.15
C SER A 689 19.99 -1.28 -38.53
N ALA A 690 19.76 -2.54 -38.13
CA ALA A 690 20.63 -3.65 -38.45
C ALA A 690 20.63 -4.03 -39.95
N ILE A 691 19.46 -3.99 -40.61
CA ILE A 691 19.31 -4.49 -42.00
C ILE A 691 19.39 -3.39 -43.05
N ALA A 692 19.05 -2.15 -42.75
CA ALA A 692 18.98 -1.04 -43.69
C ALA A 692 20.31 -0.77 -44.44
N PRO A 693 21.51 -0.83 -43.78
CA PRO A 693 22.77 -0.63 -44.47
C PRO A 693 23.02 -1.65 -45.60
N PHE A 694 22.61 -2.92 -45.43
CA PHE A 694 22.73 -3.95 -46.46
C PHE A 694 21.84 -3.70 -47.68
N PHE A 695 20.87 -2.82 -47.56
CA PHE A 695 20.04 -2.36 -48.64
C PHE A 695 20.41 -0.96 -49.15
N GLY A 696 21.57 -0.41 -48.75
CA GLY A 696 22.09 0.89 -49.18
C GLY A 696 21.36 2.08 -48.58
N VAL A 697 20.87 1.93 -47.34
CA VAL A 697 20.35 3.03 -46.51
C VAL A 697 21.18 3.03 -45.25
N GLU A 698 22.18 3.88 -45.19
CA GLU A 698 23.23 3.81 -44.17
C GLU A 698 22.70 4.08 -42.77
N GLU A 699 21.94 5.13 -42.54
CA GLU A 699 21.37 5.51 -41.23
C GLU A 699 19.89 5.93 -41.37
N PRO A 700 18.95 4.98 -41.39
CA PRO A 700 17.52 5.33 -41.52
C PRO A 700 16.98 6.10 -40.32
N LEU A 701 17.54 5.86 -39.12
CA LEU A 701 17.25 6.57 -37.87
C LEU A 701 18.56 7.02 -37.24
N LYS A 702 18.70 8.30 -36.99
CA LYS A 702 19.84 8.86 -36.27
C LYS A 702 19.74 8.66 -34.76
N VAL A 703 20.86 8.76 -34.08
CA VAL A 703 20.93 8.65 -32.61
C VAL A 703 19.98 9.66 -31.95
N THR A 704 19.87 10.88 -32.47
CA THR A 704 18.95 11.92 -31.96
C THR A 704 17.49 11.54 -32.12
N HIS A 705 17.10 10.86 -33.21
CA HIS A 705 15.75 10.30 -33.42
C HIS A 705 15.44 9.24 -32.36
N LEU A 706 16.39 8.34 -32.07
CA LEU A 706 16.23 7.28 -31.11
C LEU A 706 16.17 7.77 -29.67
N LEU A 707 16.97 8.80 -29.35
CA LEU A 707 16.89 9.47 -28.07
C LEU A 707 15.56 10.18 -27.87
N PHE A 708 14.99 10.81 -28.92
CA PHE A 708 13.64 11.36 -28.86
C PHE A 708 12.59 10.28 -28.60
N VAL A 709 12.70 9.11 -29.25
CA VAL A 709 11.81 7.98 -29.01
C VAL A 709 11.94 7.49 -27.57
N ASN A 710 13.15 7.16 -27.13
CA ASN A 710 13.36 6.50 -25.84
C ASN A 710 13.14 7.43 -24.63
N LEU A 711 13.38 8.73 -24.77
CA LEU A 711 13.31 9.68 -23.67
C LEU A 711 12.01 10.48 -23.65
N VAL A 712 11.67 11.10 -24.78
CA VAL A 712 10.50 11.99 -24.84
C VAL A 712 9.23 11.17 -25.05
N MET A 713 9.23 10.28 -26.02
CA MET A 713 8.05 9.50 -26.36
C MET A 713 7.77 8.44 -25.28
N ASP A 714 8.77 7.74 -24.77
CA ASP A 714 8.57 6.73 -23.72
C ASP A 714 8.18 7.37 -22.39
N GLY A 715 8.79 8.52 -22.01
CA GLY A 715 8.40 9.26 -20.82
C GLY A 715 6.95 9.76 -20.89
N LEU A 716 6.54 10.31 -22.03
CA LEU A 716 5.14 10.71 -22.26
C LEU A 716 4.21 9.49 -22.43
N GLY A 717 4.68 8.42 -23.05
CA GLY A 717 3.99 7.14 -23.17
C GLY A 717 3.67 6.50 -21.82
N ALA A 718 4.57 6.66 -20.84
CA ALA A 718 4.33 6.24 -19.45
C ALA A 718 3.14 6.98 -18.82
N ILE A 719 3.03 8.29 -19.05
CA ILE A 719 1.87 9.08 -18.60
C ILE A 719 0.60 8.65 -19.34
N MET A 720 0.72 8.37 -20.64
CA MET A 720 -0.39 7.97 -21.52
C MET A 720 -1.02 6.65 -21.07
N LEU A 721 -0.19 5.64 -20.79
CA LEU A 721 -0.63 4.28 -20.43
C LEU A 721 -0.74 4.05 -18.92
N GLY A 722 -0.04 4.84 -18.10
CA GLY A 722 -0.04 4.73 -16.64
C GLY A 722 -1.35 5.15 -15.98
N ASN A 723 -2.18 5.92 -16.68
CA ASN A 723 -3.47 6.42 -16.18
C ASN A 723 -4.69 5.63 -16.65
N GLU A 724 -4.50 4.45 -17.24
CA GLU A 724 -5.61 3.59 -17.60
C GLU A 724 -6.48 3.25 -16.37
N PRO A 725 -7.82 3.19 -16.52
CA PRO A 725 -8.74 2.98 -15.41
C PRO A 725 -8.58 1.60 -14.78
N ALA A 726 -8.95 1.51 -13.49
CA ALA A 726 -9.02 0.25 -12.78
C ALA A 726 -10.23 -0.56 -13.26
N LEU A 727 -9.98 -1.79 -13.74
CA LEU A 727 -11.02 -2.67 -14.27
C LEU A 727 -11.36 -3.76 -13.24
N ALA A 728 -12.67 -4.02 -13.04
CA ALA A 728 -13.16 -5.04 -12.11
C ALA A 728 -12.64 -6.45 -12.47
N GLN A 729 -12.39 -6.72 -13.74
CA GLN A 729 -11.83 -8.00 -14.22
C GLN A 729 -10.48 -8.34 -13.59
N TYR A 730 -9.65 -7.35 -13.22
CA TYR A 730 -8.34 -7.60 -12.58
C TYR A 730 -8.48 -8.32 -11.23
N MET A 731 -9.63 -8.19 -10.56
CA MET A 731 -9.95 -8.93 -9.33
C MET A 731 -10.42 -10.38 -9.58
N ARG A 732 -10.51 -10.83 -10.83
CA ARG A 732 -10.83 -12.22 -11.21
C ARG A 732 -9.61 -13.00 -11.69
N GLU A 733 -8.47 -12.32 -11.86
CA GLU A 733 -7.21 -12.95 -12.27
C GLU A 733 -6.55 -13.64 -11.08
N LYS A 734 -5.89 -14.78 -11.36
CA LYS A 734 -5.07 -15.46 -10.33
C LYS A 734 -3.81 -14.65 -10.03
N PRO A 735 -3.35 -14.64 -8.77
CA PRO A 735 -2.13 -13.96 -8.41
C PRO A 735 -0.93 -14.62 -9.08
N ARG A 736 0.06 -13.80 -9.42
CA ARG A 736 1.29 -14.25 -10.08
C ARG A 736 2.35 -14.62 -9.05
N ARG A 737 3.10 -15.66 -9.34
CA ARG A 737 4.20 -16.10 -8.46
C ARG A 737 5.40 -15.15 -8.55
N ARG A 738 6.22 -15.15 -7.51
CA ARG A 738 7.44 -14.32 -7.41
C ARG A 738 8.44 -14.61 -8.54
N ASP A 739 8.57 -15.86 -8.96
CA ASP A 739 9.49 -16.36 -9.99
C ASP A 739 8.94 -16.26 -11.43
N GLU A 740 7.67 -15.91 -11.61
CA GLU A 740 7.02 -15.82 -12.92
C GLU A 740 7.61 -14.67 -13.76
N SER A 741 7.87 -14.94 -15.05
CA SER A 741 8.37 -13.93 -15.98
C SER A 741 7.33 -12.84 -16.24
N ILE A 742 7.78 -11.59 -16.37
CA ILE A 742 6.93 -10.46 -16.77
C ILE A 742 6.38 -10.67 -18.18
N ILE A 743 7.23 -11.13 -19.10
CA ILE A 743 6.84 -11.33 -20.49
C ILE A 743 6.20 -12.71 -20.62
N SER A 744 4.87 -12.73 -20.79
CA SER A 744 4.13 -13.93 -21.12
C SER A 744 4.30 -14.32 -22.59
N LYS A 745 3.99 -15.60 -22.94
CA LYS A 745 4.02 -16.06 -24.34
C LYS A 745 3.12 -15.23 -25.27
N PRO A 746 1.86 -14.89 -24.90
CA PRO A 746 1.02 -14.01 -25.72
C PRO A 746 1.61 -12.61 -25.88
N MET A 747 2.18 -12.04 -24.83
CA MET A 747 2.85 -10.74 -24.88
C MET A 747 4.05 -10.76 -25.83
N MET A 748 4.90 -11.78 -25.78
CA MET A 748 6.02 -11.97 -26.69
C MET A 748 5.53 -12.09 -28.13
N GLY A 749 4.42 -12.84 -28.36
CA GLY A 749 3.80 -12.96 -29.70
C GLY A 749 3.36 -11.60 -30.22
N GLN A 750 2.76 -10.75 -29.41
CA GLN A 750 2.36 -9.37 -29.80
C GLN A 750 3.59 -8.52 -30.13
N ILE A 751 4.60 -8.51 -29.27
CA ILE A 751 5.83 -7.73 -29.45
C ILE A 751 6.51 -8.08 -30.77
N LEU A 752 6.71 -9.39 -31.02
CA LEU A 752 7.39 -9.85 -32.23
C LEU A 752 6.56 -9.59 -33.50
N THR A 753 5.25 -9.85 -33.47
CA THR A 753 4.39 -9.65 -34.65
C THR A 753 4.31 -8.17 -35.03
N MET A 754 4.09 -7.29 -34.04
CA MET A 754 3.96 -5.86 -34.29
C MET A 754 5.30 -5.19 -34.61
N GLY A 755 6.38 -5.62 -33.95
CA GLY A 755 7.73 -5.17 -34.26
C GLY A 755 8.17 -5.58 -35.67
N LEU A 756 7.89 -6.82 -36.07
CA LEU A 756 8.15 -7.29 -37.43
C LEU A 756 7.30 -6.55 -38.46
N TRP A 757 6.01 -6.29 -38.18
CA TRP A 757 5.17 -5.50 -39.09
C TRP A 757 5.72 -4.10 -39.31
N LEU A 758 6.12 -3.42 -38.23
CA LEU A 758 6.72 -2.09 -38.32
C LEU A 758 8.06 -2.15 -39.12
N THR A 759 8.86 -3.21 -38.94
CA THR A 759 10.07 -3.44 -39.74
C THR A 759 9.76 -3.60 -41.22
N VAL A 760 8.77 -4.44 -41.57
CA VAL A 760 8.36 -4.64 -42.96
C VAL A 760 7.86 -3.32 -43.57
N LEU A 761 6.99 -2.58 -42.84
CA LEU A 761 6.51 -1.28 -43.24
C LEU A 761 7.66 -0.29 -43.52
N SER A 762 8.65 -0.26 -42.62
CA SER A 762 9.84 0.57 -42.75
C SER A 762 10.66 0.23 -44.01
N VAL A 763 10.96 -1.05 -44.22
CA VAL A 763 11.70 -1.50 -45.41
C VAL A 763 10.95 -1.20 -46.70
N LEU A 764 9.64 -1.44 -46.77
CA LEU A 764 8.79 -1.10 -47.90
C LEU A 764 8.83 0.40 -48.18
N PHE A 765 8.67 1.24 -47.14
CA PHE A 765 8.74 2.69 -47.27
C PHE A 765 10.07 3.17 -47.84
N LEU A 766 11.17 2.65 -47.32
CA LEU A 766 12.52 3.05 -47.71
C LEU A 766 12.90 2.55 -49.12
N LYS A 767 12.33 1.43 -49.59
CA LYS A 767 12.78 0.75 -50.83
C LYS A 767 11.83 0.83 -52.04
N LEU A 768 10.52 1.00 -51.81
CA LEU A 768 9.60 1.03 -52.94
C LEU A 768 9.72 2.34 -53.73
N PRO A 769 9.89 2.28 -55.06
CA PRO A 769 10.04 3.48 -55.92
C PRO A 769 8.86 4.44 -55.91
N VAL A 770 7.68 4.00 -55.47
CA VAL A 770 6.51 4.85 -55.34
C VAL A 770 6.73 5.99 -54.34
N PHE A 771 7.49 5.73 -53.29
CA PHE A 771 7.80 6.76 -52.28
C PHE A 771 8.87 7.74 -52.77
N ASP A 772 9.77 7.34 -53.67
CA ASP A 772 10.73 8.25 -54.30
C ASP A 772 10.04 9.29 -55.20
N ARG A 773 8.84 8.98 -55.71
CA ARG A 773 8.03 9.94 -56.47
C ARG A 773 7.31 10.94 -55.55
N ILE A 774 6.96 10.53 -54.34
CA ILE A 774 6.28 11.39 -53.34
C ILE A 774 7.30 12.25 -52.63
N PHE A 775 8.46 11.71 -52.33
CA PHE A 775 9.61 12.33 -51.64
C PHE A 775 10.83 12.32 -52.58
N PRO A 776 10.94 13.27 -53.54
CA PRO A 776 12.02 13.26 -54.49
C PRO A 776 13.39 13.61 -53.93
N VAL A 777 13.41 14.26 -52.74
CA VAL A 777 14.64 14.62 -52.01
C VAL A 777 14.91 13.53 -50.97
N HIS A 778 16.14 13.07 -50.93
CA HIS A 778 16.52 11.97 -50.01
C HIS A 778 16.28 12.33 -48.52
N GLU A 779 16.65 13.54 -48.14
CA GLU A 779 16.46 14.05 -46.77
C GLU A 779 14.95 14.18 -46.41
N GLU A 780 14.09 14.58 -47.35
CA GLU A 780 12.63 14.56 -47.16
C GLU A 780 12.10 13.15 -46.90
N LYS A 781 12.59 12.16 -47.62
CA LYS A 781 12.22 10.76 -47.46
C LYS A 781 12.65 10.21 -46.08
N LEU A 782 13.87 10.52 -45.61
CA LEU A 782 14.36 10.12 -44.28
C LEU A 782 13.57 10.83 -43.17
N THR A 783 13.27 12.13 -43.34
CA THR A 783 12.40 12.85 -42.40
C THR A 783 11.00 12.26 -42.33
N ALA A 784 10.40 11.96 -43.53
CA ALA A 784 9.09 11.31 -43.62
C ALA A 784 9.11 9.89 -42.99
N TYR A 785 10.23 9.17 -43.08
CA TYR A 785 10.43 7.90 -42.41
C TYR A 785 10.46 8.07 -40.87
N PHE A 786 11.16 9.06 -40.35
CA PHE A 786 11.15 9.38 -38.90
C PHE A 786 9.72 9.69 -38.44
N VAL A 787 8.94 10.46 -39.20
CA VAL A 787 7.52 10.71 -38.91
C VAL A 787 6.71 9.41 -38.92
N LEU A 788 6.89 8.55 -39.94
CA LEU A 788 6.23 7.25 -40.03
C LEU A 788 6.47 6.40 -38.79
N PHE A 789 7.72 6.35 -38.33
CA PHE A 789 8.13 5.57 -37.19
C PHE A 789 7.43 6.02 -35.91
N ILE A 790 7.40 7.34 -35.62
CA ILE A 790 6.74 7.94 -34.44
C ILE A 790 5.21 7.73 -34.50
N TRP A 791 4.56 8.00 -35.65
CA TRP A 791 3.12 7.82 -35.75
C TRP A 791 2.70 6.35 -35.65
N SER A 792 3.53 5.42 -36.16
CA SER A 792 3.32 3.98 -35.97
C SER A 792 3.38 3.60 -34.49
N ALA A 793 4.31 4.18 -33.74
CA ALA A 793 4.39 4.01 -32.30
C ALA A 793 3.15 4.56 -31.59
N LEU A 794 2.69 5.77 -31.95
CA LEU A 794 1.49 6.38 -31.39
C LEU A 794 0.23 5.54 -31.64
N PHE A 795 0.06 5.01 -32.86
CA PHE A 795 -1.06 4.11 -33.16
C PHE A 795 -0.93 2.76 -32.45
N ASN A 796 0.28 2.25 -32.26
CA ASN A 796 0.51 1.07 -31.44
C ASN A 796 0.12 1.28 -29.96
N GLY A 797 0.15 2.54 -29.48
CA GLY A 797 -0.36 2.90 -28.16
C GLY A 797 -1.83 2.49 -27.94
N PHE A 798 -2.68 2.57 -28.98
CA PHE A 798 -4.07 2.07 -28.90
C PHE A 798 -4.12 0.55 -28.79
N ASN A 799 -3.27 -0.16 -29.53
CA ASN A 799 -3.24 -1.63 -29.57
C ASN A 799 -2.94 -2.27 -28.22
N VAL A 800 -2.06 -1.64 -27.43
CA VAL A 800 -1.63 -2.16 -26.13
C VAL A 800 -2.59 -1.86 -24.99
N ARG A 801 -3.60 -1.00 -25.18
CA ARG A 801 -4.59 -0.64 -24.17
C ARG A 801 -5.49 -1.82 -23.78
N ASP A 802 -5.85 -2.64 -24.74
CA ASP A 802 -6.74 -3.79 -24.54
C ASP A 802 -6.17 -5.03 -25.25
N ASP A 803 -6.19 -6.17 -24.60
CA ASP A 803 -5.74 -7.43 -25.19
C ASP A 803 -6.75 -8.00 -26.21
N GLY A 804 -8.01 -7.53 -26.18
CA GLY A 804 -9.08 -7.83 -27.15
C GLY A 804 -9.31 -6.70 -28.16
N PHE A 805 -10.58 -6.55 -28.60
CA PHE A 805 -10.98 -5.59 -29.62
C PHE A 805 -11.35 -4.19 -29.09
N GLY A 806 -11.39 -4.02 -27.76
CA GLY A 806 -11.87 -2.80 -27.09
C GLY A 806 -10.85 -1.65 -27.04
N ILE A 807 -9.95 -1.51 -28.01
CA ILE A 807 -8.81 -0.58 -28.00
C ILE A 807 -9.19 0.91 -27.82
N PHE A 808 -10.42 1.33 -28.16
CA PHE A 808 -10.95 2.68 -27.95
C PHE A 808 -11.83 2.82 -26.71
N ARG A 809 -12.08 1.71 -25.97
CA ARG A 809 -12.94 1.72 -24.79
C ARG A 809 -12.31 2.53 -23.66
N GLY A 810 -13.11 3.29 -22.91
CA GLY A 810 -12.62 4.06 -21.75
C GLY A 810 -11.71 5.25 -22.07
N LEU A 811 -11.59 5.70 -23.33
CA LEU A 811 -10.79 6.89 -23.67
C LEU A 811 -11.29 8.16 -22.97
N ASN A 812 -12.58 8.26 -22.68
CA ASN A 812 -13.18 9.37 -21.92
C ASN A 812 -12.75 9.37 -20.43
N GLN A 813 -12.40 8.21 -19.88
CA GLN A 813 -11.90 8.08 -18.51
C GLN A 813 -10.38 8.36 -18.44
N ASN A 814 -9.63 8.08 -19.51
CA ASN A 814 -8.22 8.42 -19.64
C ASN A 814 -8.02 9.58 -20.61
N THR A 815 -8.43 10.79 -20.20
CA THR A 815 -8.20 12.01 -21.02
C THR A 815 -6.72 12.31 -21.23
N GLY A 816 -5.85 11.82 -20.34
CA GLY A 816 -4.39 11.92 -20.44
C GLY A 816 -3.85 11.26 -21.70
N PHE A 817 -4.43 10.12 -22.11
CA PHE A 817 -4.03 9.41 -23.33
C PHE A 817 -4.09 10.32 -24.57
N MET A 818 -5.25 10.93 -24.83
CA MET A 818 -5.43 11.79 -26.00
C MET A 818 -4.62 13.09 -25.94
N LYS A 819 -4.44 13.65 -24.71
CA LYS A 819 -3.60 14.84 -24.53
C LYS A 819 -2.14 14.54 -24.87
N VAL A 820 -1.60 13.44 -24.38
CA VAL A 820 -0.22 13.04 -24.64
C VAL A 820 -0.03 12.67 -26.10
N PHE A 821 -0.98 11.93 -26.71
CA PHE A 821 -0.97 11.65 -28.13
C PHE A 821 -0.87 12.96 -28.96
N ALA A 822 -1.70 13.94 -28.66
CA ALA A 822 -1.71 15.23 -29.34
C ALA A 822 -0.39 16.00 -29.09
N ILE A 823 0.15 15.99 -27.87
CA ILE A 823 1.42 16.66 -27.54
C ILE A 823 2.55 16.07 -28.38
N ILE A 824 2.71 14.74 -28.42
CA ILE A 824 3.78 14.10 -29.20
C ILE A 824 3.63 14.43 -30.68
N ALA A 825 2.41 14.36 -31.23
CA ALA A 825 2.12 14.70 -32.63
C ALA A 825 2.47 16.16 -32.96
N ILE A 826 2.12 17.09 -32.06
CA ILE A 826 2.42 18.53 -32.24
C ILE A 826 3.92 18.80 -32.13
N VAL A 827 4.59 18.19 -31.13
CA VAL A 827 6.05 18.35 -30.95
C VAL A 827 6.81 17.82 -32.15
N GLN A 828 6.42 16.65 -32.67
CA GLN A 828 7.04 16.11 -33.87
C GLN A 828 6.80 16.99 -35.11
N ALA A 829 5.55 17.47 -35.31
CA ALA A 829 5.25 18.41 -36.38
C ALA A 829 6.06 19.71 -36.26
N ALA A 830 6.26 20.18 -35.02
CA ALA A 830 7.08 21.37 -34.77
C ALA A 830 8.57 21.13 -35.11
N ILE A 831 9.13 19.98 -34.73
CA ILE A 831 10.53 19.60 -35.06
C ILE A 831 10.74 19.55 -36.57
N VAL A 832 9.86 18.85 -37.30
CA VAL A 832 9.94 18.70 -38.77
C VAL A 832 9.83 20.02 -39.49
N ASN A 833 8.97 20.93 -39.02
CA ASN A 833 8.74 22.23 -39.67
C ASN A 833 9.58 23.37 -39.05
N ALA A 834 10.43 23.08 -38.05
CA ALA A 834 11.28 24.07 -37.40
C ALA A 834 12.16 24.86 -38.39
N PRO A 835 12.76 24.24 -39.45
CA PRO A 835 13.55 24.99 -40.45
C PRO A 835 12.78 26.04 -41.23
N LEU A 836 11.45 26.01 -41.27
CA LEU A 836 10.63 27.04 -41.90
C LEU A 836 10.54 28.35 -41.13
N ILE A 837 10.92 28.33 -39.83
CA ILE A 837 10.83 29.49 -38.97
C ILE A 837 12.17 30.24 -39.04
N PRO A 838 12.17 31.53 -39.44
CA PRO A 838 13.40 32.30 -39.75
C PRO A 838 14.14 32.79 -38.51
N PHE A 839 14.31 31.94 -37.50
CA PHE A 839 15.11 32.20 -36.31
C PHE A 839 16.18 31.10 -36.15
N GLN A 840 17.41 31.47 -35.91
CA GLN A 840 18.57 30.61 -35.82
C GLN A 840 18.41 29.42 -34.86
N VAL A 841 17.64 29.58 -33.77
CA VAL A 841 17.35 28.48 -32.81
C VAL A 841 16.51 27.39 -33.45
N PHE A 842 15.56 27.72 -34.31
CA PHE A 842 14.68 26.73 -34.96
C PHE A 842 15.38 26.00 -36.12
N THR A 843 16.27 26.68 -36.87
CA THR A 843 17.13 25.99 -37.82
C THR A 843 18.05 25.02 -37.15
N TRP A 844 18.66 25.41 -36.01
CA TRP A 844 19.50 24.53 -35.21
C TRP A 844 18.75 23.28 -34.69
N ILE A 845 17.45 23.39 -34.32
CA ILE A 845 16.61 22.22 -33.95
C ILE A 845 16.43 21.29 -35.16
N GLY A 846 16.15 21.82 -36.33
CA GLY A 846 16.05 21.04 -37.56
C GLY A 846 17.36 20.29 -37.88
N ASP A 847 18.49 21.00 -37.77
CA ASP A 847 19.83 20.41 -38.01
C ASP A 847 20.14 19.30 -36.98
N MET A 848 19.81 19.50 -35.70
CA MET A 848 19.99 18.51 -34.63
C MET A 848 19.24 17.21 -34.89
N PHE A 849 18.02 17.31 -35.43
CA PHE A 849 17.23 16.12 -35.83
C PHE A 849 17.41 15.76 -37.30
N SER A 850 18.26 16.46 -38.04
CA SER A 850 18.42 16.28 -39.50
C SER A 850 17.09 16.21 -40.24
N CYS A 851 16.15 17.05 -39.87
CA CYS A 851 14.79 17.11 -40.39
C CYS A 851 14.64 18.25 -41.40
N VAL A 852 14.00 17.96 -42.52
CA VAL A 852 13.61 18.93 -43.54
C VAL A 852 12.10 18.88 -43.76
N PRO A 853 11.44 20.01 -43.96
CA PRO A 853 9.99 20.03 -44.22
C PRO A 853 9.65 19.32 -45.54
N PHE A 854 8.54 18.64 -45.57
CA PHE A 854 8.02 17.96 -46.77
C PHE A 854 6.54 18.26 -47.04
N PRO A 855 6.02 18.02 -48.23
CA PRO A 855 4.69 18.42 -48.62
C PRO A 855 3.54 17.82 -47.78
N PRO A 856 2.38 18.51 -47.64
CA PRO A 856 1.21 18.00 -46.87
C PRO A 856 0.69 16.65 -47.37
N LEU A 857 0.81 16.35 -48.65
CA LEU A 857 0.47 15.03 -49.21
C LEU A 857 1.34 13.92 -48.55
N GLY A 858 2.62 14.21 -48.32
CA GLY A 858 3.55 13.29 -47.62
C GLY A 858 3.08 12.98 -46.20
N TRP A 859 2.62 13.99 -45.45
CA TRP A 859 2.02 13.79 -44.12
C TRP A 859 0.80 12.86 -44.18
N ALA A 860 -0.11 13.06 -45.12
CA ALA A 860 -1.29 12.19 -45.27
C ALA A 860 -0.89 10.74 -45.54
N VAL A 861 0.06 10.52 -46.47
CA VAL A 861 0.57 9.18 -46.82
C VAL A 861 1.21 8.51 -45.60
N VAL A 862 2.06 9.21 -44.86
CA VAL A 862 2.77 8.67 -43.69
C VAL A 862 1.76 8.30 -42.60
N ILE A 863 0.77 9.15 -42.31
CA ILE A 863 -0.23 8.89 -41.26
C ILE A 863 -1.10 7.68 -41.64
N VAL A 864 -1.52 7.56 -42.93
CA VAL A 864 -2.30 6.40 -43.41
C VAL A 864 -1.51 5.10 -43.29
N LEU A 865 -0.22 5.13 -43.67
CA LEU A 865 0.67 3.98 -43.51
C LEU A 865 0.86 3.60 -42.03
N ALA A 866 1.12 4.57 -41.15
CA ALA A 866 1.26 4.34 -39.71
C ALA A 866 -0.02 3.76 -39.09
N PHE A 867 -1.21 4.21 -39.56
CA PHE A 867 -2.50 3.70 -39.09
C PHE A 867 -2.67 2.20 -39.32
N THR A 868 -1.93 1.58 -40.27
CA THR A 868 -1.98 0.13 -40.54
C THR A 868 -1.59 -0.71 -39.29
N MET A 869 -0.90 -0.12 -38.32
CA MET A 869 -0.61 -0.76 -37.06
C MET A 869 -1.88 -1.25 -36.34
N ILE A 870 -2.98 -0.53 -36.42
CA ILE A 870 -4.24 -0.89 -35.75
C ILE A 870 -4.89 -2.12 -36.40
N PRO A 871 -5.24 -2.12 -37.72
CA PRO A 871 -5.90 -3.28 -38.35
C PRO A 871 -5.04 -4.54 -38.32
N VAL A 872 -3.72 -4.43 -38.40
CA VAL A 872 -2.83 -5.60 -38.29
C VAL A 872 -2.87 -6.23 -36.91
N ASP A 873 -2.86 -5.45 -35.84
CA ASP A 873 -3.03 -6.00 -34.48
C ASP A 873 -4.42 -6.60 -34.25
N LEU A 874 -5.47 -5.97 -34.80
CA LEU A 874 -6.82 -6.53 -34.73
C LEU A 874 -6.92 -7.89 -35.45
N ILE A 875 -6.26 -8.04 -36.61
CA ILE A 875 -6.16 -9.33 -37.31
C ILE A 875 -5.39 -10.33 -36.47
N ARG A 876 -4.26 -9.95 -35.87
CA ARG A 876 -3.51 -10.81 -34.96
C ARG A 876 -4.39 -11.30 -33.79
N LYS A 877 -5.11 -10.38 -33.11
CA LYS A 877 -6.04 -10.68 -32.01
C LYS A 877 -7.13 -11.66 -32.45
N ALA A 878 -7.68 -11.49 -33.66
CA ALA A 878 -8.67 -12.39 -34.22
C ALA A 878 -8.11 -13.81 -34.48
N VAL A 879 -6.91 -13.91 -35.02
CA VAL A 879 -6.24 -15.20 -35.32
C VAL A 879 -5.84 -15.92 -34.01
N THR A 880 -5.34 -15.19 -33.03
CA THR A 880 -4.91 -15.78 -31.75
C THR A 880 -6.06 -16.04 -30.78
N LYS A 881 -7.32 -15.74 -31.18
CA LYS A 881 -8.52 -15.86 -30.33
C LYS A 881 -8.33 -15.23 -28.96
N GLN A 882 -7.63 -14.12 -28.89
CA GLN A 882 -7.55 -13.30 -27.69
C GLN A 882 -8.92 -12.68 -27.43
N GLU A 883 -9.65 -13.26 -26.50
CA GLU A 883 -10.93 -12.72 -26.06
C GLU A 883 -10.68 -11.42 -25.29
N SER A 884 -11.49 -10.40 -25.58
CA SER A 884 -11.59 -9.24 -24.72
C SER A 884 -12.12 -9.74 -23.36
N HIS A 885 -11.35 -9.57 -22.33
CA HIS A 885 -11.73 -10.02 -20.97
C HIS A 885 -13.05 -9.40 -20.45
N ASP A 886 -13.56 -8.38 -21.10
CA ASP A 886 -14.78 -7.63 -20.74
C ASP A 886 -16.12 -8.26 -21.19
N LEU A 887 -16.12 -9.32 -21.98
CA LEU A 887 -17.38 -9.90 -22.48
C LEU A 887 -18.10 -10.81 -21.46
N ILE A 888 -17.52 -11.07 -20.30
CA ILE A 888 -18.12 -11.93 -19.27
C ILE A 888 -19.14 -11.18 -18.37
N GLU A 889 -19.15 -9.85 -18.38
CA GLU A 889 -20.08 -9.06 -17.55
C GLU A 889 -21.50 -8.86 -18.15
N GLN A 890 -21.73 -9.19 -19.42
CA GLN A 890 -23.05 -9.01 -20.05
C GLN A 890 -23.97 -10.24 -19.98
N SER A 891 -23.53 -11.34 -19.36
CA SER A 891 -24.32 -12.57 -19.25
C SER A 891 -24.75 -12.96 -17.82
N LYS A 892 -24.87 -12.00 -16.91
CA LYS A 892 -25.57 -12.21 -15.62
C LYS A 892 -26.50 -11.06 -15.29
#